data_21313d78dbf9d63155077b14aebd0ec1
#
_entry.id   21313d78dbf9d63155077b14aebd0ec1
#
_cell.length_a   1.000
_cell.length_b   1.000
_cell.length_c   1.000
_cell.angle_alpha   90.00
_cell.angle_beta   90.00
_cell.angle_gamma   90.00
#
_symmetry.space_group_name_H-M   'P 1'
#
loop_
_entity.id
_entity.type
_entity.pdbx_description
1 polymer ?
#
loop_
_entity_poly.entity_id
_entity_poly.type
_entity_poly.pdbx_seq_one_letter_code
_entity_poly.pdbx_strand_id
1 'polypeptide(L)'
;MDTSKTFRKNRIAKIMAGVFPTVILLTPALSHAVTNIDEDTEDTYFFSGDKEYVIADGVTMSSLTSDPAALVKGKSVTSIINNGTIKNDNGGAVLIDISGQTSDMMKLENKGAINSTGTAIDVINGSNVTIINTGTISGSDNAISFENDGNNSLILKAGSSLEGNVITTGSAISTITLNDSGNENSDFVGVNAGDGFKSLTMDGTDWTLTGDIDLTGTGDSLIVKTGNLTLGGDVKNTGATLINDAASLQIGTGSGNNASLEGDVTNNGTLIFNQAADYTFAGDISGTGNLVKEDANTLTLTGNNSFSGDTTLKAGTTLVAENATMGPDGGTGVININSGATLASAGTVNSSVAIAAGGLLASWNAVSGNENASTPVTGNTINGDVTNQGTLQIAGGNNVGNAFTINGNYTGDENSRIVMNTEAGTDDSLTDHLAITGDSAGSLALEVANIGGQGAQTINGIELISVGGASDASFTLDKPVVAGMWEYDLYKHDDGNWYLESKASDTPDPTPDPTPDPDDNGGGDNGGGGNGGGDTPPAPEVYRPEAGVYMANYLAAQQMFIHKRDDRDQLMLRDADDLNTWMYVKGEYNDGNFADSNLKYKIRSAVVQLGSDFLSKNLSTGTLHSGFMLGAGYSDTTADARHNSRSADGRVNGYNVGVYATWQEDQKLRLGSYIDSWASYSWYNSQVNGDDMPGEEYDSQGYAASLELGHAWLVPSEKARTMKFEPQGQVVYSNLDQDNHVEYNGTRVNTPDNDAVLGRIGLKASYVDQKVVEAWQPYGAVNWLIGNGMSDLNFNGETLDSNVPSNRFQLETGVSGKVNDATTVSFRVSSEWGDNSYNAYSGHMLVNYRW
;
A
#
# COMPACT_ATOMS: atom_id res chain seq x y z
N MET A 1 -52.21 -3.16 29.27
CA MET A 1 -52.66 -2.95 30.68
C MET A 1 -51.71 -1.91 31.20
N ASP A 2 -52.05 -0.60 31.07
CA ASP A 2 -52.94 0.17 31.92
C ASP A 2 -52.34 0.30 33.32
N THR A 3 -52.00 1.38 33.87
CA THR A 3 -52.54 2.76 34.05
C THR A 3 -51.52 3.59 34.84
N SER A 4 -51.06 4.76 34.41
CA SER A 4 -51.61 6.11 34.68
C SER A 4 -51.86 6.49 36.17
N LYS A 5 -51.30 7.63 36.56
CA LYS A 5 -51.91 8.83 37.20
C LYS A 5 -50.95 9.51 38.14
N THR A 6 -50.41 10.68 37.78
CA THR A 6 -50.99 12.04 38.01
C THR A 6 -51.56 12.28 39.39
N PHE A 7 -51.08 13.30 40.12
CA PHE A 7 -51.79 14.36 40.87
C PHE A 7 -50.78 15.27 41.56
N ARG A 8 -50.54 16.52 41.11
CA ARG A 8 -51.31 17.77 41.37
C ARG A 8 -51.38 18.24 42.85
N LYS A 9 -50.67 19.39 42.95
CA LYS A 9 -51.21 20.67 43.53
C LYS A 9 -51.71 20.72 44.96
N ASN A 10 -51.26 21.67 45.68
CA ASN A 10 -51.83 22.96 46.14
C ASN A 10 -51.48 23.28 47.57
N ARG A 11 -50.99 24.48 47.79
CA ARG A 11 -51.58 25.70 48.22
C ARG A 11 -51.72 25.89 49.69
N ILE A 12 -51.33 27.11 50.10
CA ILE A 12 -51.89 28.15 50.90
C ILE A 12 -51.35 28.24 52.34
N ALA A 13 -50.59 29.23 52.69
CA ALA A 13 -50.78 30.68 52.86
C ALA A 13 -51.33 31.06 54.21
N LYS A 14 -50.72 32.09 54.70
CA LYS A 14 -51.29 33.15 55.67
C LYS A 14 -51.19 32.88 57.17
N ILE A 15 -50.66 33.67 57.87
CA ILE A 15 -50.77 35.10 58.44
C ILE A 15 -50.33 35.02 59.84
N MET A 16 -49.45 35.89 60.35
CA MET A 16 -49.83 36.88 61.37
C MET A 16 -48.70 37.89 61.53
N ALA A 17 -49.11 39.10 61.48
CA ALA A 17 -48.33 40.29 61.73
C ALA A 17 -48.00 40.39 63.19
N GLY A 18 -46.84 40.75 63.54
CA GLY A 18 -46.39 41.28 64.79
C GLY A 18 -45.63 42.55 64.54
N VAL A 19 -46.29 43.67 64.90
CA VAL A 19 -45.74 45.02 64.82
C VAL A 19 -44.66 45.17 65.86
N PHE A 20 -43.44 45.53 65.49
CA PHE A 20 -42.49 46.25 66.30
C PHE A 20 -41.84 47.36 65.44
N PRO A 21 -41.72 48.55 65.87
CA PRO A 21 -41.14 49.62 65.08
C PRO A 21 -39.62 49.50 65.12
N THR A 22 -39.09 49.00 64.01
CA THR A 22 -37.67 49.09 63.78
C THR A 22 -37.35 50.50 63.27
N VAL A 23 -36.59 51.22 64.06
CA VAL A 23 -35.95 52.49 63.66
C VAL A 23 -35.08 52.20 62.44
N ILE A 24 -35.50 52.65 61.31
CA ILE A 24 -34.65 52.69 60.10
C ILE A 24 -33.65 53.82 60.34
N LEU A 25 -32.42 53.45 60.73
CA LEU A 25 -31.27 54.27 60.50
C LEU A 25 -31.06 54.32 59.01
N LEU A 26 -31.57 55.34 58.36
CA LEU A 26 -31.07 55.75 57.04
C LEU A 26 -29.63 56.11 57.22
N THR A 27 -28.70 55.12 56.91
CA THR A 27 -27.38 55.49 56.51
C THR A 27 -27.56 56.21 55.18
N PRO A 28 -27.04 57.41 55.00
CA PRO A 28 -27.03 58.01 53.68
C PRO A 28 -26.21 57.08 52.77
N ALA A 29 -26.88 56.57 51.82
CA ALA A 29 -26.11 56.07 50.68
C ALA A 29 -25.23 57.24 50.23
N LEU A 30 -23.94 57.15 50.47
CA LEU A 30 -22.96 58.04 49.85
C LEU A 30 -23.22 57.94 48.35
N SER A 31 -23.96 58.89 47.77
CA SER A 31 -24.03 59.16 46.38
C SER A 31 -22.57 59.44 45.95
N HIS A 32 -21.93 58.56 45.34
CA HIS A 32 -20.65 58.82 44.65
C HIS A 32 -20.96 59.93 43.63
N ALA A 33 -20.21 61.03 43.65
CA ALA A 33 -20.36 62.05 42.65
C ALA A 33 -19.85 61.47 41.33
N VAL A 34 -20.73 61.38 40.36
CA VAL A 34 -20.39 61.00 38.98
C VAL A 34 -20.20 62.32 38.20
N THR A 35 -19.03 62.51 37.58
CA THR A 35 -18.75 63.64 36.73
C THR A 35 -19.00 63.32 35.30
N ASN A 36 -20.00 63.90 34.66
CA ASN A 36 -20.28 63.77 33.24
C ASN A 36 -19.41 64.74 32.42
N ILE A 37 -18.82 64.29 31.36
CA ILE A 37 -18.12 65.13 30.36
C ILE A 37 -19.02 65.11 29.13
N ASP A 38 -19.76 66.23 28.96
CA ASP A 38 -20.81 66.35 27.93
C ASP A 38 -20.38 67.35 26.80
N GLU A 39 -19.17 67.89 26.88
CA GLU A 39 -18.60 68.83 25.88
C GLU A 39 -17.25 68.39 25.41
N ASP A 40 -16.91 68.70 24.14
CA ASP A 40 -15.61 68.45 23.56
C ASP A 40 -14.49 69.17 24.28
N THR A 41 -13.30 68.55 24.34
CA THR A 41 -12.07 69.15 24.86
C THR A 41 -10.95 69.07 23.86
N GLU A 42 -10.12 70.15 23.75
CA GLU A 42 -8.97 70.19 22.80
C GLU A 42 -7.62 70.24 23.51
N ASP A 43 -7.62 70.16 24.87
CA ASP A 43 -6.41 70.10 25.69
C ASP A 43 -6.44 68.84 26.60
N THR A 44 -5.28 68.53 27.24
CA THR A 44 -5.17 67.42 28.18
C THR A 44 -6.19 67.57 29.32
N TYR A 45 -7.09 66.59 29.45
CA TYR A 45 -8.06 66.54 30.51
C TYR A 45 -7.47 65.78 31.70
N PHE A 46 -7.47 66.43 32.90
CA PHE A 46 -6.93 65.82 34.12
C PHE A 46 -8.06 65.18 34.95
N PHE A 47 -8.04 63.86 35.01
CA PHE A 47 -8.98 63.14 35.91
C PHE A 47 -8.44 63.16 37.34
N SER A 48 -9.07 63.98 38.22
CA SER A 48 -8.66 64.15 39.59
C SER A 48 -9.80 64.65 40.44
N GLY A 49 -9.96 64.19 41.66
CA GLY A 49 -10.94 64.73 42.65
C GLY A 49 -12.19 63.87 42.75
N ASP A 50 -12.93 63.60 41.74
CA ASP A 50 -14.13 62.74 41.72
C ASP A 50 -13.76 61.27 41.58
N LYS A 51 -14.72 60.44 42.00
CA LYS A 51 -14.48 58.97 41.94
C LYS A 51 -14.85 58.37 40.63
N GLU A 52 -15.89 58.83 39.97
CA GLU A 52 -16.39 58.29 38.70
C GLU A 52 -16.54 59.36 37.64
N TYR A 53 -16.18 59.06 36.42
CA TYR A 53 -16.30 59.92 35.22
C TYR A 53 -16.99 59.18 34.11
N VAL A 54 -17.85 59.87 33.38
CA VAL A 54 -18.52 59.39 32.19
C VAL A 54 -18.36 60.38 31.07
N ILE A 55 -17.68 59.92 29.98
CA ILE A 55 -17.61 60.69 28.75
C ILE A 55 -18.84 60.29 27.93
N ALA A 56 -19.62 61.29 27.55
CA ALA A 56 -20.89 61.08 26.87
C ALA A 56 -20.69 60.61 25.41
N ASP A 57 -21.68 59.91 24.86
CA ASP A 57 -21.73 59.59 23.45
C ASP A 57 -21.67 60.83 22.57
N GLY A 58 -20.90 60.81 21.48
CA GLY A 58 -20.68 61.96 20.58
C GLY A 58 -19.67 63.03 21.08
N VAL A 59 -19.17 62.92 22.33
CA VAL A 59 -18.12 63.84 22.85
C VAL A 59 -16.76 63.37 22.42
N THR A 60 -15.94 64.35 21.99
CA THR A 60 -14.54 64.12 21.62
C THR A 60 -13.60 64.82 22.62
N MET A 61 -12.78 64.01 23.31
CA MET A 61 -11.63 64.50 24.03
C MET A 61 -10.39 64.40 23.15
N SER A 62 -9.70 65.50 22.89
CA SER A 62 -8.53 65.54 22.05
C SER A 62 -7.39 66.35 22.66
N SER A 63 -6.18 66.01 22.22
CA SER A 63 -5.01 66.85 22.50
C SER A 63 -4.36 67.28 21.17
N LEU A 64 -3.98 68.56 21.11
CA LEU A 64 -3.27 69.14 19.96
C LEU A 64 -1.75 69.06 20.11
N THR A 65 -1.28 68.59 21.25
CA THR A 65 0.13 68.42 21.60
C THR A 65 0.54 66.97 21.72
N SER A 66 1.78 66.70 22.01
CA SER A 66 2.24 65.33 22.35
C SER A 66 1.77 64.87 23.76
N ASP A 67 1.17 65.75 24.55
CA ASP A 67 0.62 65.38 25.86
C ASP A 67 -0.68 64.57 25.69
N PRO A 68 -1.00 63.60 26.57
CA PRO A 68 -2.16 62.74 26.39
C PRO A 68 -3.47 63.53 26.47
N ALA A 69 -4.46 63.17 25.68
CA ALA A 69 -5.79 63.76 25.71
C ALA A 69 -6.49 63.55 27.07
N ALA A 70 -6.22 62.43 27.70
CA ALA A 70 -6.73 61.99 28.99
C ALA A 70 -5.57 61.63 29.91
N LEU A 71 -5.41 62.36 31.02
CA LEU A 71 -4.39 62.10 32.04
C LEU A 71 -5.02 61.76 33.41
N VAL A 72 -4.76 60.58 33.91
CA VAL A 72 -5.30 60.03 35.16
C VAL A 72 -4.18 60.03 36.20
N LYS A 73 -4.21 60.97 37.13
CA LYS A 73 -3.23 61.04 38.25
C LYS A 73 -3.89 61.09 39.63
N GLY A 74 -5.18 61.14 39.68
CA GLY A 74 -5.95 61.20 40.95
C GLY A 74 -6.13 59.85 41.58
N LYS A 75 -5.54 59.65 42.78
CA LYS A 75 -5.71 58.38 43.54
C LYS A 75 -7.16 58.08 43.98
N SER A 76 -8.02 59.08 43.88
CA SER A 76 -9.46 58.98 44.20
C SER A 76 -10.32 58.51 43.01
N VAL A 77 -9.77 58.53 41.82
CA VAL A 77 -10.44 58.05 40.57
C VAL A 77 -10.58 56.55 40.63
N THR A 78 -11.82 56.07 40.64
CA THR A 78 -12.14 54.64 40.71
C THR A 78 -12.70 54.09 39.41
N SER A 79 -13.33 54.94 38.55
CA SER A 79 -13.94 54.53 37.31
C SER A 79 -13.96 55.66 36.29
N ILE A 80 -13.64 55.29 35.00
CA ILE A 80 -13.87 56.12 33.80
C ILE A 80 -14.66 55.27 32.82
N ILE A 81 -15.77 55.80 32.32
CA ILE A 81 -16.57 55.15 31.24
C ILE A 81 -16.51 56.07 30.03
N ASN A 82 -15.88 55.57 28.94
CA ASN A 82 -15.83 56.26 27.67
C ASN A 82 -16.94 55.71 26.73
N ASN A 83 -17.98 56.56 26.50
CA ASN A 83 -18.96 56.27 25.41
C ASN A 83 -18.70 57.10 24.17
N GLY A 84 -17.78 58.12 24.23
CA GLY A 84 -17.40 59.01 23.14
C GLY A 84 -16.08 58.63 22.49
N THR A 85 -15.29 59.65 22.11
CA THR A 85 -14.00 59.45 21.48
C THR A 85 -12.90 60.16 22.31
N ILE A 86 -11.84 59.43 22.63
CA ILE A 86 -10.61 59.99 23.18
C ILE A 86 -9.57 59.83 22.10
N LYS A 87 -8.96 60.96 21.65
CA LYS A 87 -7.98 60.89 20.56
C LYS A 87 -6.78 61.79 20.77
N ASN A 88 -5.64 61.37 20.26
CA ASN A 88 -4.45 62.23 20.12
C ASN A 88 -3.72 61.94 18.81
N ASP A 89 -3.72 62.90 17.93
CA ASP A 89 -3.07 62.81 16.60
C ASP A 89 -1.57 63.13 16.68
N ASN A 90 -1.00 63.45 17.88
CA ASN A 90 0.37 63.85 18.08
C ASN A 90 1.12 63.07 19.17
N GLY A 91 0.48 62.05 19.77
CA GLY A 91 1.04 61.24 20.85
C GLY A 91 0.09 60.21 21.41
N GLY A 92 0.27 59.77 22.65
CA GLY A 92 -0.65 58.82 23.33
C GLY A 92 -1.98 59.44 23.65
N ALA A 93 -3.08 58.67 23.65
CA ALA A 93 -4.41 59.21 23.93
C ALA A 93 -4.72 59.20 25.43
N VAL A 94 -4.44 58.15 26.18
CA VAL A 94 -4.71 58.02 27.62
C VAL A 94 -3.43 57.65 28.36
N LEU A 95 -3.09 58.41 29.39
CA LEU A 95 -2.00 58.08 30.33
C LEU A 95 -2.54 57.85 31.72
N ILE A 96 -2.30 56.72 32.29
CA ILE A 96 -2.70 56.35 33.65
C ILE A 96 -1.45 56.27 34.54
N ASP A 97 -1.29 57.23 35.45
CA ASP A 97 -0.22 57.31 36.40
C ASP A 97 -0.75 57.56 37.80
N ILE A 98 -1.19 56.51 38.47
CA ILE A 98 -1.82 56.52 39.82
C ILE A 98 -0.98 55.74 40.83
N SER A 99 0.33 55.89 40.74
CA SER A 99 1.29 55.22 41.62
C SER A 99 1.01 55.42 43.13
N GLY A 100 1.22 54.32 43.90
CA GLY A 100 0.96 54.31 45.35
C GLY A 100 -0.53 54.16 45.71
N GLN A 101 -1.36 53.70 44.86
CA GLN A 101 -2.73 53.21 45.15
C GLN A 101 -2.65 51.98 46.02
N THR A 102 -3.44 51.89 47.09
CA THR A 102 -3.15 50.87 48.12
C THR A 102 -4.01 49.64 48.05
N SER A 103 -5.13 49.59 47.31
CA SER A 103 -5.95 48.35 47.29
C SER A 103 -6.99 48.24 46.17
N ASP A 104 -7.55 49.28 45.61
CA ASP A 104 -8.62 49.18 44.63
C ASP A 104 -8.12 49.43 43.21
N MET A 105 -8.39 48.51 42.29
CA MET A 105 -8.05 48.69 40.86
C MET A 105 -8.93 49.80 40.26
N MET A 106 -8.32 50.77 39.60
CA MET A 106 -9.04 51.76 38.80
C MET A 106 -9.65 51.05 37.59
N LYS A 107 -10.89 51.38 37.23
CA LYS A 107 -11.59 50.78 36.08
C LYS A 107 -11.68 51.82 34.96
N LEU A 108 -11.19 51.42 33.76
CA LEU A 108 -11.46 52.13 32.50
C LEU A 108 -12.37 51.21 31.62
N GLU A 109 -13.59 51.66 31.35
CA GLU A 109 -14.53 50.96 30.48
C GLU A 109 -14.68 51.74 29.17
N ASN A 110 -14.16 51.18 28.09
CA ASN A 110 -14.27 51.77 26.75
C ASN A 110 -15.45 51.14 25.99
N LYS A 111 -16.44 51.95 25.65
CA LYS A 111 -17.58 51.61 24.80
C LYS A 111 -17.54 52.37 23.47
N GLY A 112 -16.76 53.42 23.39
CA GLY A 112 -16.55 54.27 22.22
C GLY A 112 -15.22 54.00 21.56
N ALA A 113 -14.47 55.06 21.24
CA ALA A 113 -13.18 54.96 20.58
C ALA A 113 -12.04 55.61 21.40
N ILE A 114 -10.90 54.97 21.46
CA ILE A 114 -9.64 55.55 21.96
C ILE A 114 -8.59 55.38 20.85
N ASN A 115 -8.17 56.50 20.25
CA ASN A 115 -7.33 56.49 19.09
C ASN A 115 -6.07 57.36 19.28
N SER A 116 -4.89 56.89 18.84
CA SER A 116 -3.66 57.65 18.93
C SER A 116 -2.67 57.31 17.81
N THR A 117 -1.78 58.28 17.56
CA THR A 117 -0.59 58.06 16.73
C THR A 117 0.61 57.50 17.51
N GLY A 118 0.50 57.33 18.78
CA GLY A 118 1.42 56.64 19.69
C GLY A 118 0.77 55.44 20.33
N THR A 119 1.04 55.19 21.62
CA THR A 119 0.32 54.19 22.42
C THR A 119 -1.04 54.72 22.85
N ALA A 120 -2.14 53.98 22.59
CA ALA A 120 -3.46 54.53 22.82
C ALA A 120 -3.77 54.59 24.32
N ILE A 121 -3.45 53.54 25.09
CA ILE A 121 -3.54 53.57 26.56
C ILE A 121 -2.21 53.15 27.16
N ASP A 122 -1.61 54.02 27.93
CA ASP A 122 -0.34 53.77 28.62
C ASP A 122 -0.57 53.79 30.15
N VAL A 123 -0.23 52.63 30.79
CA VAL A 123 -0.36 52.41 32.21
C VAL A 123 1.03 52.33 32.83
N ILE A 124 1.41 53.31 33.64
CA ILE A 124 2.76 53.46 34.17
C ILE A 124 2.87 53.51 35.66
N ASN A 125 4.09 53.45 36.21
CA ASN A 125 4.46 53.68 37.61
C ASN A 125 3.75 52.74 38.62
N GLY A 126 3.57 51.45 38.30
CA GLY A 126 2.97 50.47 39.19
C GLY A 126 1.47 50.73 39.48
N SER A 127 0.78 51.38 38.55
CA SER A 127 -0.68 51.60 38.63
C SER A 127 -1.42 50.26 38.53
N ASN A 128 -2.51 50.07 39.32
CA ASN A 128 -3.40 48.92 39.28
C ASN A 128 -4.65 49.26 38.48
N VAL A 129 -4.84 48.63 37.29
CA VAL A 129 -5.90 49.03 36.37
C VAL A 129 -6.67 47.85 35.83
N THR A 130 -7.99 47.97 35.73
CA THR A 130 -8.85 47.10 34.94
C THR A 130 -9.35 47.85 33.72
N ILE A 131 -8.97 47.42 32.51
CA ILE A 131 -9.49 47.92 31.24
C ILE A 131 -10.56 46.97 30.76
N ILE A 132 -11.78 47.46 30.51
CA ILE A 132 -12.87 46.69 29.90
C ILE A 132 -13.15 47.33 28.55
N ASN A 133 -12.97 46.54 27.46
CA ASN A 133 -13.18 47.02 26.10
C ASN A 133 -14.42 46.39 25.48
N THR A 134 -15.32 47.20 24.94
CA THR A 134 -16.41 46.84 24.05
C THR A 134 -16.44 47.73 22.80
N GLY A 135 -15.47 48.65 22.67
CA GLY A 135 -15.31 49.57 21.55
C GLY A 135 -13.96 49.40 20.86
N THR A 136 -13.46 50.45 20.25
CA THR A 136 -12.15 50.43 19.55
C THR A 136 -11.07 51.08 20.41
N ILE A 137 -9.91 50.42 20.49
CA ILE A 137 -8.67 51.01 21.03
C ILE A 137 -7.61 50.86 19.90
N SER A 138 -7.15 52.00 19.36
CA SER A 138 -6.23 52.05 18.23
C SER A 138 -5.01 52.88 18.56
N GLY A 139 -3.83 52.30 18.50
CA GLY A 139 -2.57 52.99 18.69
C GLY A 139 -1.55 52.54 17.62
N SER A 140 -0.88 53.57 16.98
CA SER A 140 0.11 53.23 15.95
C SER A 140 1.36 52.53 16.52
N ASP A 141 1.71 52.77 17.77
CA ASP A 141 2.79 52.04 18.44
C ASP A 141 2.20 50.80 19.15
N ASN A 142 1.28 51.00 20.09
CA ASN A 142 0.57 49.92 20.80
C ASN A 142 -0.87 50.35 21.09
N ALA A 143 -1.79 49.41 21.10
CA ALA A 143 -3.14 49.63 21.58
C ALA A 143 -3.11 49.92 23.12
N ILE A 144 -2.40 49.06 23.86
CA ILE A 144 -2.29 49.17 25.32
C ILE A 144 -0.84 48.82 25.73
N SER A 145 -0.29 49.63 26.63
CA SER A 145 0.98 49.34 27.32
C SER A 145 0.75 49.24 28.84
N PHE A 146 1.18 48.12 29.43
CA PHE A 146 1.24 47.94 30.89
C PHE A 146 2.69 47.93 31.31
N GLU A 147 3.14 49.07 31.90
CA GLU A 147 4.53 49.24 32.31
C GLU A 147 4.70 49.12 33.82
N ASN A 148 5.77 48.47 34.22
CA ASN A 148 6.25 48.32 35.60
C ASN A 148 5.43 47.33 36.46
N ASP A 149 5.46 47.51 37.77
CA ASP A 149 5.09 46.55 38.83
C ASP A 149 3.59 46.54 39.22
N GLY A 150 2.69 47.07 38.35
CA GLY A 150 1.25 47.12 38.64
C GLY A 150 0.54 45.78 38.45
N ASN A 151 -0.66 45.65 39.06
CA ASN A 151 -1.59 44.55 38.75
C ASN A 151 -2.61 45.06 37.73
N ASN A 152 -2.62 44.47 36.57
CA ASN A 152 -3.44 44.92 35.45
C ASN A 152 -4.35 43.80 34.97
N SER A 153 -5.54 44.18 34.53
CA SER A 153 -6.50 43.25 33.93
C SER A 153 -7.08 43.85 32.67
N LEU A 154 -6.95 43.18 31.56
CA LEU A 154 -7.64 43.51 30.32
C LEU A 154 -8.83 42.54 30.15
N ILE A 155 -10.03 43.09 30.00
CA ILE A 155 -11.25 42.33 29.76
C ILE A 155 -11.79 42.72 28.38
N LEU A 156 -11.75 41.80 27.44
CA LEU A 156 -12.31 41.97 26.11
C LEU A 156 -13.72 41.37 26.07
N LYS A 157 -14.65 42.11 25.48
CA LYS A 157 -16.05 41.72 25.35
C LYS A 157 -16.56 41.87 23.92
N ALA A 158 -17.78 41.43 23.66
CA ALA A 158 -18.40 41.59 22.36
C ALA A 158 -18.32 43.07 21.86
N GLY A 159 -17.83 43.24 20.62
CA GLY A 159 -17.60 44.56 20.03
C GLY A 159 -16.19 45.12 20.27
N SER A 160 -15.35 44.44 21.05
CA SER A 160 -13.94 44.82 21.20
C SER A 160 -13.20 44.77 19.85
N SER A 161 -12.40 45.77 19.56
CA SER A 161 -11.45 45.87 18.47
C SER A 161 -10.18 46.56 18.95
N LEU A 162 -9.08 45.89 18.92
CA LEU A 162 -7.76 46.39 19.18
C LEU A 162 -6.99 46.59 17.86
N GLU A 163 -6.40 47.76 17.67
CA GLU A 163 -5.50 48.05 16.58
C GLU A 163 -4.15 48.45 17.18
N GLY A 164 -3.12 47.65 16.94
CA GLY A 164 -1.82 47.71 17.62
C GLY A 164 -1.70 46.67 18.72
N ASN A 165 -0.50 46.41 19.18
CA ASN A 165 -0.22 45.34 20.15
C ASN A 165 -0.61 45.72 21.59
N VAL A 166 -0.85 44.71 22.41
CA VAL A 166 -0.95 44.86 23.84
C VAL A 166 0.34 44.36 24.48
N ILE A 167 1.07 45.26 25.09
CA ILE A 167 2.37 44.94 25.65
C ILE A 167 2.38 45.00 27.17
N THR A 168 3.23 44.18 27.79
CA THR A 168 3.51 44.22 29.22
C THR A 168 5.02 44.21 29.49
N THR A 169 5.47 44.90 30.54
CA THR A 169 6.90 45.02 30.84
C THR A 169 7.18 44.76 32.31
N GLY A 170 8.39 44.33 32.63
CA GLY A 170 8.91 44.16 33.97
C GLY A 170 8.18 43.11 34.79
N SER A 171 7.93 43.42 36.07
CA SER A 171 7.24 42.52 36.99
C SER A 171 5.72 42.83 37.10
N ALA A 172 5.15 43.47 36.08
CA ALA A 172 3.70 43.73 36.03
C ALA A 172 2.92 42.40 36.01
N ILE A 173 1.93 42.28 36.85
CA ILE A 173 1.01 41.14 36.83
C ILE A 173 -0.15 41.51 35.91
N SER A 174 0.02 41.20 34.62
CA SER A 174 -0.97 41.52 33.59
C SER A 174 -1.75 40.27 33.21
N THR A 175 -3.09 40.36 33.21
CA THR A 175 -4.01 39.26 32.91
C THR A 175 -4.96 39.66 31.80
N ILE A 176 -5.35 38.68 30.97
CA ILE A 176 -6.32 38.87 29.90
C ILE A 176 -7.53 37.99 30.20
N THR A 177 -8.74 38.55 30.04
CA THR A 177 -9.99 37.80 30.15
C THR A 177 -10.85 38.08 28.92
N LEU A 178 -11.29 37.03 28.28
CA LEU A 178 -12.18 37.04 27.12
C LEU A 178 -13.60 36.68 27.58
N ASN A 179 -14.50 37.63 27.50
CA ASN A 179 -15.92 37.44 27.85
C ASN A 179 -16.76 37.62 26.57
N ASP A 180 -17.95 37.04 26.56
CA ASP A 180 -18.89 37.09 25.44
C ASP A 180 -18.30 36.40 24.20
N SER A 181 -18.12 37.11 23.07
CA SER A 181 -17.50 36.61 21.84
C SER A 181 -16.77 37.72 21.10
N GLY A 182 -15.74 37.33 20.28
CA GLY A 182 -15.00 38.29 19.49
C GLY A 182 -13.85 37.67 18.69
N ASN A 183 -13.18 38.55 17.94
CA ASN A 183 -11.98 38.23 17.18
C ASN A 183 -10.96 39.34 17.41
N GLU A 184 -9.70 38.96 17.69
CA GLU A 184 -8.59 39.91 17.78
C GLU A 184 -7.38 39.39 17.00
N ASN A 185 -6.69 40.31 16.37
CA ASN A 185 -5.45 40.00 15.63
C ASN A 185 -4.22 40.68 16.22
N SER A 186 -4.38 41.42 17.30
CA SER A 186 -3.30 42.05 18.05
C SER A 186 -2.43 41.04 18.78
N ASP A 187 -1.12 41.33 18.85
CA ASP A 187 -0.23 40.54 19.69
C ASP A 187 -0.40 40.94 21.16
N PHE A 188 -0.31 39.93 22.02
CA PHE A 188 -0.32 40.11 23.49
C PHE A 188 1.04 39.63 24.02
N VAL A 189 2.02 40.52 24.07
CA VAL A 189 3.42 40.13 24.23
C VAL A 189 4.13 40.89 25.35
N GLY A 190 5.14 40.24 25.96
CA GLY A 190 6.12 40.87 26.82
C GLY A 190 7.20 41.63 26.01
N VAL A 191 7.66 42.75 26.57
CA VAL A 191 8.71 43.55 25.89
C VAL A 191 10.05 42.84 25.93
N ASN A 192 10.36 42.14 27.02
CA ASN A 192 11.58 41.34 27.16
C ASN A 192 11.21 39.90 27.51
N ALA A 193 12.17 39.00 27.33
CA ALA A 193 11.98 37.59 27.72
C ALA A 193 11.61 37.45 29.21
N GLY A 194 10.49 36.83 29.49
CA GLY A 194 9.97 36.67 30.85
C GLY A 194 9.03 37.76 31.36
N ASP A 195 8.81 38.81 30.56
CA ASP A 195 7.86 39.87 30.85
C ASP A 195 6.43 39.54 30.43
N GLY A 196 6.11 38.36 29.92
CA GLY A 196 4.83 37.94 29.37
C GLY A 196 3.66 38.11 30.33
N PHE A 197 2.47 37.93 29.80
CA PHE A 197 1.23 37.97 30.60
C PHE A 197 1.21 36.81 31.61
N LYS A 198 0.64 37.08 32.79
CA LYS A 198 0.46 36.05 33.79
C LYS A 198 -0.54 34.99 33.37
N SER A 199 -1.66 35.42 32.80
CA SER A 199 -2.68 34.49 32.34
C SER A 199 -3.58 35.07 31.25
N LEU A 200 -4.10 34.18 30.42
CA LEU A 200 -5.24 34.42 29.55
C LEU A 200 -6.37 33.47 29.98
N THR A 201 -7.54 34.03 30.27
CA THR A 201 -8.72 33.25 30.65
C THR A 201 -9.83 33.48 29.63
N MET A 202 -10.26 32.41 28.97
CA MET A 202 -11.51 32.41 28.21
C MET A 202 -12.68 32.09 29.12
N ASP A 203 -13.57 33.06 29.33
CA ASP A 203 -14.80 32.95 30.14
C ASP A 203 -16.00 33.52 29.35
N GLY A 204 -16.04 33.23 28.07
CA GLY A 204 -17.01 33.66 27.07
C GLY A 204 -17.65 32.50 26.32
N THR A 205 -18.11 32.79 25.11
CA THR A 205 -18.76 31.78 24.23
C THR A 205 -17.92 31.37 23.03
N ASP A 206 -17.29 32.33 22.33
CA ASP A 206 -16.49 32.04 21.11
C ASP A 206 -15.51 33.17 20.84
N TRP A 207 -14.21 32.88 20.92
CA TRP A 207 -13.15 33.82 20.65
C TRP A 207 -12.11 33.24 19.67
N THR A 208 -11.66 34.08 18.75
CA THR A 208 -10.53 33.80 17.88
C THR A 208 -9.43 34.84 18.08
N LEU A 209 -8.22 34.39 18.46
CA LEU A 209 -7.03 35.22 18.59
C LEU A 209 -6.02 34.77 17.52
N THR A 210 -5.65 35.69 16.60
CA THR A 210 -4.71 35.36 15.51
C THR A 210 -3.34 36.03 15.66
N GLY A 211 -3.17 36.92 16.65
CA GLY A 211 -1.87 37.48 17.07
C GLY A 211 -1.11 36.53 17.98
N ASP A 212 0.17 36.80 18.17
CA ASP A 212 1.04 36.05 19.06
C ASP A 212 0.72 36.34 20.52
N ILE A 213 0.88 35.32 21.39
CA ILE A 213 0.56 35.42 22.80
C ILE A 213 1.76 34.94 23.61
N ASP A 214 2.26 35.81 24.48
CA ASP A 214 3.34 35.53 25.44
C ASP A 214 2.79 35.38 26.86
N LEU A 215 2.69 34.14 27.33
CA LEU A 215 2.28 33.74 28.66
C LEU A 215 3.49 33.25 29.49
N THR A 216 4.60 33.98 29.47
CA THR A 216 5.84 33.62 30.19
C THR A 216 5.90 34.20 31.59
N GLY A 217 4.87 34.91 32.03
CA GLY A 217 4.70 35.38 33.41
C GLY A 217 4.55 34.22 34.39
N THR A 218 4.61 34.50 35.70
CA THR A 218 4.49 33.46 36.74
C THR A 218 3.03 33.13 37.04
N GLY A 219 2.62 31.87 36.97
CA GLY A 219 1.30 31.35 37.34
C GLY A 219 0.67 30.44 36.31
N ASP A 220 -0.62 30.08 36.47
CA ASP A 220 -1.39 29.31 35.49
C ASP A 220 -1.62 30.20 34.25
N SER A 221 -1.16 29.77 33.09
CA SER A 221 -1.01 30.68 31.97
C SER A 221 -2.24 30.71 31.03
N LEU A 222 -2.78 29.58 30.60
CA LEU A 222 -3.92 29.54 29.71
C LEU A 222 -5.07 28.71 30.30
N ILE A 223 -6.27 29.36 30.47
CA ILE A 223 -7.44 28.69 31.04
C ILE A 223 -8.62 28.88 30.09
N VAL A 224 -9.14 27.82 29.53
CA VAL A 224 -10.39 27.81 28.77
C VAL A 224 -11.49 27.30 29.69
N LYS A 225 -12.21 28.25 30.30
CA LYS A 225 -13.20 28.00 31.35
C LYS A 225 -14.54 27.59 30.77
N THR A 226 -14.97 28.31 29.74
CA THR A 226 -16.22 28.12 29.02
C THR A 226 -16.03 28.44 27.54
N GLY A 227 -16.92 27.93 26.69
CA GLY A 227 -16.99 28.24 25.26
C GLY A 227 -15.79 27.70 24.43
N ASN A 228 -15.58 28.33 23.30
CA ASN A 228 -14.56 27.95 22.35
C ASN A 228 -13.48 29.02 22.26
N LEU A 229 -12.22 28.65 22.37
CA LEU A 229 -11.07 29.49 22.06
C LEU A 229 -10.30 28.94 20.87
N THR A 230 -10.17 29.74 19.82
CA THR A 230 -9.31 29.42 18.64
C THR A 230 -8.06 30.30 18.67
N LEU A 231 -6.90 29.65 18.60
CA LEU A 231 -5.58 30.29 18.55
C LEU A 231 -5.02 30.16 17.12
N GLY A 232 -4.73 31.29 16.49
CA GLY A 232 -4.17 31.38 15.15
C GLY A 232 -2.74 31.89 15.07
N GLY A 233 -2.17 32.36 16.19
CA GLY A 233 -0.79 32.80 16.36
C GLY A 233 0.01 31.86 17.27
N ASP A 234 1.28 32.19 17.50
CA ASP A 234 2.16 31.44 18.37
C ASP A 234 1.91 31.77 19.85
N VAL A 235 1.69 30.74 20.66
CA VAL A 235 1.46 30.88 22.09
C VAL A 235 2.63 30.29 22.86
N LYS A 236 3.46 31.17 23.43
CA LYS A 236 4.49 30.82 24.42
C LYS A 236 3.86 30.69 25.77
N ASN A 237 3.95 29.51 26.37
CA ASN A 237 3.33 29.20 27.64
C ASN A 237 4.33 28.51 28.60
N THR A 238 4.66 29.17 29.74
CA THR A 238 5.54 28.57 30.74
C THR A 238 4.80 27.82 31.82
N GLY A 239 3.47 27.97 31.90
CA GLY A 239 2.59 27.21 32.77
C GLY A 239 1.81 26.17 32.02
N ALA A 240 0.92 25.45 32.68
CA ALA A 240 0.02 24.51 32.05
C ALA A 240 -1.18 25.20 31.39
N THR A 241 -1.63 24.63 30.29
CA THR A 241 -2.92 24.97 29.68
C THR A 241 -4.01 24.12 30.33
N LEU A 242 -5.11 24.75 30.82
CA LEU A 242 -6.26 24.05 31.37
C LEU A 242 -7.49 24.24 30.48
N ILE A 243 -8.08 23.16 30.02
CA ILE A 243 -9.38 23.16 29.32
C ILE A 243 -10.41 22.53 30.26
N ASN A 244 -11.40 23.29 30.68
CA ASN A 244 -12.44 22.77 31.55
C ASN A 244 -13.47 21.89 30.80
N ASP A 245 -14.24 21.15 31.55
CA ASP A 245 -15.38 20.39 31.03
C ASP A 245 -16.34 21.30 30.23
N ALA A 246 -16.81 20.79 29.08
CA ALA A 246 -17.65 21.47 28.09
C ALA A 246 -17.04 22.73 27.44
N ALA A 247 -15.75 23.02 27.65
CA ALA A 247 -15.00 24.03 26.91
C ALA A 247 -14.17 23.40 25.77
N SER A 248 -13.76 24.21 24.80
CA SER A 248 -12.87 23.73 23.75
C SER A 248 -11.73 24.71 23.42
N LEU A 249 -10.55 24.16 23.14
CA LEU A 249 -9.40 24.88 22.65
C LEU A 249 -9.03 24.35 21.26
N GLN A 250 -8.99 25.23 20.28
CA GLN A 250 -8.52 24.92 18.94
C GLN A 250 -7.17 25.59 18.67
N ILE A 251 -6.19 24.81 18.20
CA ILE A 251 -4.87 25.25 17.76
C ILE A 251 -4.84 25.23 16.26
N GLY A 252 -4.70 26.41 15.65
CA GLY A 252 -4.80 26.65 14.21
C GLY A 252 -6.20 26.98 13.74
N THR A 253 -6.29 27.64 12.59
CA THR A 253 -7.54 28.09 11.96
C THR A 253 -7.92 27.29 10.72
N GLY A 254 -7.13 26.26 10.37
CA GLY A 254 -7.31 25.45 9.16
C GLY A 254 -6.93 26.13 7.85
N SER A 255 -6.66 27.44 7.88
CA SER A 255 -6.24 28.21 6.71
C SER A 255 -5.38 29.39 7.15
N GLY A 256 -4.31 29.66 6.44
CA GLY A 256 -3.43 30.81 6.73
C GLY A 256 -2.19 30.41 7.55
N ASN A 257 -1.96 31.09 8.65
CA ASN A 257 -0.77 30.85 9.49
C ASN A 257 -0.94 29.63 10.37
N ASN A 258 0.16 28.91 10.56
CA ASN A 258 0.23 27.86 11.58
C ASN A 258 0.25 28.53 12.96
N ALA A 259 -0.48 27.96 13.89
CA ALA A 259 -0.42 28.31 15.30
C ALA A 259 0.46 27.31 16.06
N SER A 260 1.12 27.78 17.10
CA SER A 260 1.80 26.87 18.03
C SER A 260 1.31 27.09 19.46
N LEU A 261 1.36 26.03 20.26
CA LEU A 261 1.15 26.09 21.70
C LEU A 261 2.30 25.38 22.40
N GLU A 262 3.00 26.11 23.25
CA GLU A 262 4.05 25.54 24.11
C GLU A 262 3.44 25.09 25.45
N GLY A 263 4.09 24.08 26.08
CA GLY A 263 3.74 23.58 27.41
C GLY A 263 2.71 22.45 27.42
N ASP A 264 2.44 21.95 28.63
CA ASP A 264 1.54 20.82 28.83
C ASP A 264 0.06 21.26 28.86
N VAL A 265 -0.81 20.33 28.50
CA VAL A 265 -2.26 20.55 28.44
C VAL A 265 -2.99 19.62 29.40
N THR A 266 -3.73 20.17 30.36
CA THR A 266 -4.74 19.42 31.10
C THR A 266 -6.08 19.61 30.40
N ASN A 267 -6.45 18.63 29.59
CA ASN A 267 -7.68 18.67 28.81
C ASN A 267 -8.81 17.90 29.50
N ASN A 268 -9.81 18.63 30.05
CA ASN A 268 -11.05 18.02 30.54
C ASN A 268 -12.25 18.30 29.61
N GLY A 269 -12.06 19.10 28.56
CA GLY A 269 -13.03 19.42 27.52
C GLY A 269 -12.69 18.81 26.16
N THR A 270 -12.45 19.69 25.17
CA THR A 270 -12.03 19.24 23.83
C THR A 270 -10.81 20.03 23.39
N LEU A 271 -9.74 19.31 23.03
CA LEU A 271 -8.57 19.86 22.35
C LEU A 271 -8.65 19.55 20.87
N ILE A 272 -8.55 20.61 20.03
CA ILE A 272 -8.69 20.49 18.56
C ILE A 272 -7.40 20.96 17.90
N PHE A 273 -6.81 20.13 17.05
CA PHE A 273 -5.74 20.51 16.15
C PHE A 273 -6.30 20.74 14.75
N ASN A 274 -6.16 21.98 14.24
CA ASN A 274 -6.68 22.42 12.95
C ASN A 274 -5.64 23.31 12.25
N GLN A 275 -4.54 22.70 11.84
CA GLN A 275 -3.35 23.36 11.31
C GLN A 275 -3.37 23.42 9.78
N ALA A 276 -2.75 24.45 9.19
CA ALA A 276 -2.60 24.57 7.73
C ALA A 276 -1.42 23.75 7.17
N ALA A 277 -0.47 23.34 8.02
CA ALA A 277 0.70 22.54 7.68
C ALA A 277 1.03 21.53 8.78
N ASP A 278 2.03 20.71 8.55
CA ASP A 278 2.51 19.72 9.53
C ASP A 278 2.91 20.39 10.84
N TYR A 279 2.51 19.79 11.94
CA TYR A 279 2.71 20.33 13.28
C TYR A 279 3.20 19.27 14.26
N THR A 280 4.17 19.63 15.09
CA THR A 280 4.66 18.78 16.18
C THR A 280 4.25 19.39 17.52
N PHE A 281 3.45 18.64 18.29
CA PHE A 281 3.12 18.99 19.66
C PHE A 281 4.02 18.20 20.63
N ALA A 282 4.81 18.94 21.39
CA ALA A 282 5.82 18.34 22.28
C ALA A 282 5.39 18.24 23.75
N GLY A 283 4.34 18.95 24.14
CA GLY A 283 3.81 18.91 25.52
C GLY A 283 3.05 17.62 25.83
N ASP A 284 2.90 17.32 27.10
CA ASP A 284 2.08 16.22 27.58
C ASP A 284 0.60 16.63 27.60
N ILE A 285 -0.30 15.77 27.10
CA ILE A 285 -1.75 15.97 27.17
C ILE A 285 -2.30 15.03 28.24
N SER A 286 -2.94 15.59 29.27
CA SER A 286 -3.57 14.84 30.37
C SER A 286 -5.06 15.22 30.53
N GLY A 287 -5.77 14.57 31.47
CA GLY A 287 -7.17 14.89 31.78
C GLY A 287 -8.18 13.90 31.19
N THR A 288 -9.46 14.27 31.18
CA THR A 288 -10.59 13.39 30.80
C THR A 288 -11.26 13.80 29.50
N GLY A 289 -10.78 14.85 28.85
CA GLY A 289 -11.37 15.44 27.66
C GLY A 289 -10.98 14.72 26.36
N ASN A 290 -11.63 15.13 25.28
CA ASN A 290 -11.47 14.54 23.94
C ASN A 290 -10.40 15.26 23.13
N LEU A 291 -9.83 14.54 22.15
CA LEU A 291 -8.92 15.09 21.15
C LEU A 291 -9.52 14.98 19.76
N VAL A 292 -9.40 16.03 18.97
CA VAL A 292 -9.86 16.04 17.57
C VAL A 292 -8.74 16.55 16.66
N LYS A 293 -8.46 15.81 15.58
CA LYS A 293 -7.58 16.24 14.49
C LYS A 293 -8.44 16.48 13.24
N GLU A 294 -8.44 17.72 12.74
CA GLU A 294 -9.36 18.15 11.66
C GLU A 294 -8.76 18.00 10.25
N ASP A 295 -7.57 18.52 9.99
CA ASP A 295 -7.01 18.77 8.66
C ASP A 295 -6.18 17.63 8.06
N ALA A 296 -5.86 17.77 6.77
CA ALA A 296 -5.14 16.75 5.98
C ALA A 296 -3.61 16.70 6.22
N ASN A 297 -3.05 17.58 7.06
CA ASN A 297 -1.63 17.61 7.42
C ASN A 297 -1.22 16.51 8.42
N THR A 298 0.05 16.48 8.78
CA THR A 298 0.57 15.57 9.82
C THR A 298 0.61 16.27 11.18
N LEU A 299 -0.02 15.66 12.20
CA LEU A 299 0.16 15.98 13.61
C LEU A 299 1.11 14.95 14.23
N THR A 300 2.27 15.39 14.71
CA THR A 300 3.20 14.52 15.44
C THR A 300 3.07 14.79 16.96
N LEU A 301 2.74 13.74 17.71
CA LEU A 301 2.69 13.76 19.18
C LEU A 301 3.97 13.13 19.72
N THR A 302 4.77 13.91 20.49
CA THR A 302 6.05 13.41 21.04
C THR A 302 6.04 13.29 22.57
N GLY A 303 4.99 13.81 23.24
CA GLY A 303 4.82 13.75 24.68
C GLY A 303 4.15 12.47 25.21
N ASN A 304 4.05 12.37 26.54
CA ASN A 304 3.27 11.35 27.24
C ASN A 304 1.81 11.77 27.33
N ASN A 305 1.01 11.43 26.35
CA ASN A 305 -0.38 11.84 26.28
C ASN A 305 -1.27 10.86 27.05
N SER A 306 -1.63 11.18 28.27
CA SER A 306 -2.35 10.31 29.21
C SER A 306 -3.83 10.68 29.40
N PHE A 307 -4.42 11.46 28.47
CA PHE A 307 -5.85 11.80 28.51
C PHE A 307 -6.73 10.56 28.29
N SER A 308 -7.90 10.53 28.93
CA SER A 308 -8.77 9.34 28.93
C SER A 308 -10.03 9.45 28.05
N GLY A 309 -10.24 10.59 27.42
CA GLY A 309 -11.36 10.79 26.50
C GLY A 309 -11.15 10.18 25.12
N ASP A 310 -12.17 10.27 24.29
CA ASP A 310 -12.11 9.76 22.92
C ASP A 310 -11.24 10.65 22.01
N THR A 311 -10.63 10.02 21.04
CA THR A 311 -9.95 10.72 19.94
C THR A 311 -10.71 10.54 18.64
N THR A 312 -10.87 11.63 17.88
CA THR A 312 -11.45 11.59 16.53
C THR A 312 -10.45 12.13 15.52
N LEU A 313 -9.96 11.26 14.65
CA LEU A 313 -9.10 11.61 13.54
C LEU A 313 -9.97 11.76 12.28
N LYS A 314 -10.16 13.00 11.82
CA LYS A 314 -11.06 13.28 10.69
C LYS A 314 -10.35 13.22 9.34
N ALA A 315 -9.11 13.67 9.27
CA ALA A 315 -8.31 13.66 8.04
C ALA A 315 -6.81 13.73 8.35
N GLY A 316 -5.97 13.45 7.35
CA GLY A 316 -4.52 13.50 7.44
C GLY A 316 -3.91 12.48 8.39
N THR A 317 -2.68 12.70 8.82
CA THR A 317 -1.93 11.74 9.62
C THR A 317 -1.78 12.24 11.05
N THR A 318 -2.05 11.36 12.02
CA THR A 318 -1.61 11.53 13.41
C THR A 318 -0.49 10.53 13.66
N LEU A 319 0.68 11.03 14.03
CA LEU A 319 1.87 10.24 14.30
C LEU A 319 2.17 10.23 15.79
N VAL A 320 2.15 9.05 16.40
CA VAL A 320 2.68 8.82 17.75
C VAL A 320 4.16 8.45 17.61
N ALA A 321 5.04 9.36 18.05
CA ALA A 321 6.47 9.20 17.88
C ALA A 321 7.05 8.05 18.74
N GLU A 322 8.26 7.62 18.41
CA GLU A 322 8.99 6.64 19.23
C GLU A 322 9.12 7.11 20.69
N ASN A 323 8.84 6.23 21.64
CA ASN A 323 8.78 6.49 23.09
C ASN A 323 7.66 7.44 23.55
N ALA A 324 6.81 7.94 22.65
CA ALA A 324 5.59 8.67 23.03
C ALA A 324 4.46 7.71 23.37
N THR A 325 3.48 8.20 24.12
CA THR A 325 2.25 7.45 24.43
C THR A 325 1.02 8.22 23.99
N MET A 326 -0.07 7.50 23.72
CA MET A 326 -1.38 8.07 23.44
C MET A 326 -2.45 7.28 24.19
N GLY A 327 -3.10 7.92 25.16
CA GLY A 327 -4.02 7.31 26.12
C GLY A 327 -3.36 6.91 27.44
N PRO A 328 -4.11 6.81 28.53
CA PRO A 328 -3.60 6.44 29.85
C PRO A 328 -3.38 4.93 29.96
N ASP A 329 -2.52 4.50 30.87
CA ASP A 329 -2.39 3.09 31.21
C ASP A 329 -3.75 2.48 31.60
N GLY A 330 -4.15 1.41 30.91
CA GLY A 330 -5.46 0.79 31.07
C GLY A 330 -6.61 1.61 30.47
N GLY A 331 -6.33 2.35 29.39
CA GLY A 331 -7.16 3.34 28.75
C GLY A 331 -8.60 2.94 28.47
N THR A 332 -9.51 3.91 28.63
CA THR A 332 -10.96 3.76 28.44
C THR A 332 -11.49 4.44 27.19
N GLY A 333 -10.72 5.35 26.58
CA GLY A 333 -11.11 6.07 25.37
C GLY A 333 -11.00 5.20 24.11
N VAL A 334 -11.69 5.63 23.06
CA VAL A 334 -11.62 5.02 21.74
C VAL A 334 -11.00 6.02 20.75
N ILE A 335 -10.06 5.55 19.96
CA ILE A 335 -9.53 6.31 18.82
C ILE A 335 -10.31 5.93 17.57
N ASN A 336 -11.10 6.89 17.06
CA ASN A 336 -11.88 6.73 15.85
C ASN A 336 -11.09 7.27 14.65
N ILE A 337 -10.66 6.39 13.75
CA ILE A 337 -9.95 6.74 12.51
C ILE A 337 -10.98 6.79 11.39
N ASN A 338 -11.36 7.99 10.97
CA ASN A 338 -12.35 8.19 9.93
C ASN A 338 -11.76 7.93 8.53
N SER A 339 -12.63 7.86 7.53
CA SER A 339 -12.22 7.75 6.13
C SER A 339 -11.27 8.88 5.73
N GLY A 340 -10.12 8.52 5.14
CA GLY A 340 -9.07 9.46 4.75
C GLY A 340 -8.16 9.93 5.88
N ALA A 341 -8.35 9.44 7.11
CA ALA A 341 -7.46 9.68 8.23
C ALA A 341 -6.53 8.49 8.47
N THR A 342 -5.35 8.79 9.00
CA THR A 342 -4.31 7.80 9.36
C THR A 342 -3.89 7.99 10.80
N LEU A 343 -3.83 6.90 11.55
CA LEU A 343 -3.05 6.80 12.79
C LEU A 343 -1.79 6.00 12.50
N ALA A 344 -0.63 6.62 12.63
CA ALA A 344 0.65 5.94 12.52
C ALA A 344 1.38 5.94 13.86
N SER A 345 2.01 4.83 14.23
CA SER A 345 2.69 4.72 15.51
C SER A 345 4.06 4.06 15.38
N ALA A 346 5.03 4.61 16.11
CA ALA A 346 6.26 3.95 16.53
C ALA A 346 6.31 3.82 18.07
N GLY A 347 5.35 4.41 18.77
CA GLY A 347 5.18 4.37 20.21
C GLY A 347 4.07 3.46 20.68
N THR A 348 3.50 3.77 21.85
CA THR A 348 2.44 2.99 22.49
C THR A 348 1.11 3.73 22.44
N VAL A 349 0.08 3.04 22.01
CA VAL A 349 -1.30 3.55 22.03
C VAL A 349 -2.08 2.79 23.11
N ASN A 350 -2.47 3.48 24.17
CA ASN A 350 -3.20 2.91 25.33
C ASN A 350 -4.72 3.14 25.23
N SER A 351 -5.29 2.82 24.09
CA SER A 351 -6.75 2.98 23.82
C SER A 351 -7.20 1.95 22.81
N SER A 352 -8.47 1.59 22.84
CA SER A 352 -9.07 0.82 21.74
C SER A 352 -9.09 1.66 20.45
N VAL A 353 -8.99 1.01 19.30
CA VAL A 353 -8.96 1.67 17.99
C VAL A 353 -10.10 1.17 17.11
N ALA A 354 -10.87 2.09 16.55
CA ALA A 354 -11.91 1.82 15.57
C ALA A 354 -11.48 2.43 14.21
N ILE A 355 -11.25 1.58 13.22
CA ILE A 355 -10.85 1.96 11.87
C ILE A 355 -12.08 1.93 10.99
N ALA A 356 -12.57 3.08 10.55
CA ALA A 356 -13.69 3.16 9.62
C ALA A 356 -13.26 2.78 8.19
N ALA A 357 -14.24 2.48 7.33
CA ALA A 357 -13.98 2.23 5.91
C ALA A 357 -13.20 3.41 5.28
N GLY A 358 -12.03 3.10 4.68
CA GLY A 358 -11.11 4.09 4.15
C GLY A 358 -10.23 4.79 5.18
N GLY A 359 -10.28 4.39 6.45
CA GLY A 359 -9.33 4.77 7.49
C GLY A 359 -8.11 3.84 7.50
N LEU A 360 -6.99 4.31 8.05
CA LEU A 360 -5.72 3.60 8.07
C LEU A 360 -5.10 3.61 9.47
N LEU A 361 -4.85 2.45 10.04
CA LEU A 361 -3.94 2.23 11.16
C LEU A 361 -2.63 1.68 10.60
N ALA A 362 -1.50 2.28 10.91
CA ALA A 362 -0.25 1.94 10.25
C ALA A 362 0.96 1.89 11.21
N SER A 363 1.95 1.11 10.83
CA SER A 363 3.31 1.27 11.34
C SER A 363 3.88 2.62 10.90
N TRP A 364 4.75 3.21 11.74
CA TRP A 364 5.32 4.53 11.45
C TRP A 364 6.07 4.60 10.12
N ASN A 365 6.77 3.56 9.74
CA ASN A 365 7.53 3.48 8.49
C ASN A 365 6.66 3.20 7.25
N ALA A 366 5.35 3.03 7.43
CA ALA A 366 4.40 2.80 6.34
C ALA A 366 3.71 4.09 5.86
N VAL A 367 4.05 5.26 6.43
CA VAL A 367 3.45 6.55 6.04
C VAL A 367 4.44 7.39 5.25
N SER A 368 3.88 8.33 4.45
CA SER A 368 4.65 9.20 3.55
C SER A 368 5.82 9.89 4.25
N GLY A 369 7.00 9.76 3.67
CA GLY A 369 8.26 10.27 4.21
C GLY A 369 9.04 9.29 5.07
N ASN A 370 8.43 8.18 5.49
CA ASN A 370 9.05 7.16 6.34
C ASN A 370 9.16 5.79 5.66
N GLU A 371 8.48 5.58 4.54
CA GLU A 371 8.43 4.32 3.78
C GLU A 371 9.81 3.80 3.34
N ASN A 372 10.81 4.66 3.33
CA ASN A 372 12.20 4.32 3.02
C ASN A 372 13.07 4.13 4.27
N ALA A 373 12.48 4.08 5.47
CA ALA A 373 13.22 3.76 6.68
C ALA A 373 13.93 2.42 6.50
N SER A 374 15.23 2.37 6.83
CA SER A 374 16.06 1.19 6.60
C SER A 374 15.92 0.13 7.69
N THR A 375 15.21 0.42 8.76
CA THR A 375 15.03 -0.48 9.90
C THR A 375 13.57 -0.80 10.14
N PRO A 376 13.22 -2.06 10.41
CA PRO A 376 11.87 -2.43 10.80
C PRO A 376 11.42 -1.75 12.09
N VAL A 377 10.13 -1.49 12.21
CA VAL A 377 9.52 -0.97 13.45
C VAL A 377 8.94 -2.14 14.23
N THR A 378 9.48 -2.39 15.41
CA THR A 378 9.08 -3.52 16.26
C THR A 378 8.37 -3.11 17.55
N GLY A 379 8.23 -1.81 17.80
CA GLY A 379 7.65 -1.25 19.04
C GLY A 379 6.17 -0.88 18.96
N ASN A 380 5.51 -1.06 17.84
CA ASN A 380 4.09 -0.72 17.67
C ASN A 380 3.20 -1.54 18.60
N THR A 381 2.52 -0.87 19.51
CA THR A 381 1.66 -1.53 20.49
C THR A 381 0.34 -0.77 20.65
N ILE A 382 -0.76 -1.48 20.52
CA ILE A 382 -2.11 -1.04 20.88
C ILE A 382 -2.51 -1.79 22.15
N ASN A 383 -2.66 -1.09 23.27
CA ASN A 383 -3.18 -1.63 24.51
C ASN A 383 -4.70 -1.41 24.57
N GLY A 384 -5.43 -2.22 23.83
CA GLY A 384 -6.88 -2.14 23.70
C GLY A 384 -7.36 -2.99 22.52
N ASP A 385 -8.66 -3.06 22.33
CA ASP A 385 -9.27 -3.79 21.21
C ASP A 385 -9.14 -3.00 19.91
N VAL A 386 -9.00 -3.72 18.78
CA VAL A 386 -9.01 -3.12 17.44
C VAL A 386 -10.21 -3.63 16.66
N THR A 387 -11.07 -2.70 16.24
CA THR A 387 -12.14 -2.98 15.27
C THR A 387 -11.76 -2.38 13.94
N ASN A 388 -11.58 -3.22 12.93
CA ASN A 388 -11.12 -2.82 11.60
C ASN A 388 -12.23 -2.96 10.56
N GLN A 389 -12.58 -1.84 9.90
CA GLN A 389 -13.41 -1.79 8.70
C GLN A 389 -12.65 -1.10 7.54
N GLY A 390 -11.37 -0.79 7.74
CA GLY A 390 -10.47 -0.15 6.79
C GLY A 390 -9.21 -0.98 6.60
N THR A 391 -8.04 -0.35 6.83
CA THR A 391 -6.74 -1.01 6.63
C THR A 391 -5.88 -0.95 7.89
N LEU A 392 -5.31 -2.09 8.26
CA LEU A 392 -4.16 -2.19 9.15
C LEU A 392 -2.92 -2.45 8.30
N GLN A 393 -2.01 -1.49 8.24
CA GLN A 393 -0.80 -1.58 7.42
C GLN A 393 0.44 -1.75 8.32
N ILE A 394 1.00 -2.95 8.30
CA ILE A 394 2.24 -3.29 9.00
C ILE A 394 3.44 -3.08 8.08
N ALA A 395 3.25 -3.40 6.80
CA ALA A 395 4.26 -3.23 5.77
C ALA A 395 4.73 -1.77 5.64
N GLY A 396 6.03 -1.57 5.71
CA GLY A 396 6.68 -0.27 5.57
C GLY A 396 7.61 -0.22 4.35
N GLY A 397 7.11 0.23 3.19
CA GLY A 397 7.91 0.29 1.96
C GLY A 397 8.52 -1.07 1.59
N ASN A 398 9.85 -1.12 1.46
CA ASN A 398 10.60 -2.37 1.18
C ASN A 398 11.18 -3.02 2.46
N ASN A 399 10.77 -2.61 3.64
CA ASN A 399 11.22 -3.21 4.89
C ASN A 399 10.42 -4.48 5.20
N VAL A 400 11.09 -5.44 5.79
CA VAL A 400 10.51 -6.69 6.28
C VAL A 400 10.94 -6.89 7.74
N GLY A 401 10.08 -7.47 8.57
CA GLY A 401 10.33 -7.71 9.98
C GLY A 401 9.72 -6.67 10.92
N ASN A 402 8.71 -5.92 10.44
CA ASN A 402 7.92 -5.06 11.32
C ASN A 402 7.06 -5.92 12.25
N ALA A 403 6.95 -5.51 13.52
CA ALA A 403 6.08 -6.17 14.49
C ALA A 403 5.01 -5.20 14.97
N PHE A 404 3.77 -5.66 14.98
CA PHE A 404 2.60 -4.93 15.46
C PHE A 404 1.88 -5.77 16.51
N THR A 405 1.73 -5.25 17.72
CA THR A 405 1.12 -5.96 18.83
C THR A 405 -0.23 -5.33 19.21
N ILE A 406 -1.26 -6.15 19.32
CA ILE A 406 -2.57 -5.77 19.84
C ILE A 406 -2.76 -6.51 21.17
N ASN A 407 -2.63 -5.79 22.27
CA ASN A 407 -2.93 -6.29 23.62
C ASN A 407 -4.42 -6.16 23.91
N GLY A 408 -5.22 -6.94 23.21
CA GLY A 408 -6.68 -6.94 23.21
C GLY A 408 -7.21 -7.84 22.11
N ASN A 409 -8.49 -7.70 21.81
CA ASN A 409 -9.15 -8.44 20.74
C ASN A 409 -9.02 -7.72 19.39
N TYR A 410 -9.02 -8.49 18.31
CA TYR A 410 -9.10 -7.97 16.95
C TYR A 410 -10.38 -8.44 16.28
N THR A 411 -11.14 -7.50 15.71
CA THR A 411 -12.34 -7.81 14.94
C THR A 411 -12.28 -7.12 13.58
N GLY A 412 -12.34 -7.89 12.50
CA GLY A 412 -12.44 -7.39 11.13
C GLY A 412 -13.79 -7.67 10.50
N ASP A 413 -14.05 -7.10 9.32
CA ASP A 413 -15.18 -7.43 8.45
C ASP A 413 -14.71 -7.70 7.02
N GLU A 414 -15.63 -7.99 6.11
CA GLU A 414 -15.33 -8.33 4.72
C GLU A 414 -14.65 -7.19 3.91
N ASN A 415 -14.67 -5.95 4.40
CA ASN A 415 -13.99 -4.81 3.79
C ASN A 415 -12.63 -4.53 4.44
N SER A 416 -12.32 -5.23 5.51
CA SER A 416 -11.07 -5.07 6.25
C SER A 416 -9.89 -5.65 5.50
N ARG A 417 -8.76 -4.96 5.61
CA ARG A 417 -7.50 -5.41 5.02
C ARG A 417 -6.36 -5.31 6.03
N ILE A 418 -5.46 -6.28 5.98
CA ILE A 418 -4.15 -6.21 6.63
C ILE A 418 -3.09 -6.28 5.54
N VAL A 419 -2.07 -5.42 5.61
CA VAL A 419 -0.97 -5.35 4.63
C VAL A 419 0.35 -5.65 5.31
N MET A 420 1.08 -6.64 4.80
CA MET A 420 2.33 -7.16 5.37
C MET A 420 3.37 -7.41 4.27
N ASN A 421 4.63 -7.42 4.65
CA ASN A 421 5.75 -7.84 3.81
C ASN A 421 6.38 -9.14 4.36
N THR A 422 6.92 -9.96 3.48
CA THR A 422 7.67 -11.17 3.83
C THR A 422 8.84 -11.37 2.87
N GLU A 423 9.92 -12.01 3.31
CA GLU A 423 10.92 -12.63 2.46
C GLU A 423 10.52 -14.08 2.26
N ALA A 424 9.66 -14.38 1.28
CA ALA A 424 9.14 -15.73 1.06
C ALA A 424 10.26 -16.73 0.80
N GLY A 425 10.42 -17.74 1.67
CA GLY A 425 11.49 -18.73 1.70
C GLY A 425 11.16 -19.89 2.64
N THR A 426 12.11 -20.29 3.50
CA THR A 426 11.91 -21.33 4.52
C THR A 426 11.16 -20.81 5.75
N ASP A 427 10.85 -21.71 6.70
CA ASP A 427 10.14 -21.37 7.95
C ASP A 427 10.78 -20.22 8.75
N ASP A 428 12.10 -20.06 8.68
CA ASP A 428 12.86 -19.02 9.41
C ASP A 428 12.95 -17.69 8.63
N SER A 429 12.20 -17.53 7.57
CA SER A 429 12.19 -16.33 6.72
C SER A 429 11.75 -15.10 7.49
N LEU A 430 12.43 -13.97 7.23
CA LEU A 430 12.04 -12.70 7.82
C LEU A 430 10.66 -12.28 7.29
N THR A 431 9.79 -11.86 8.20
CA THR A 431 8.43 -11.46 7.85
C THR A 431 7.92 -10.36 8.78
N ASP A 432 6.97 -9.55 8.31
CA ASP A 432 6.16 -8.73 9.19
C ASP A 432 5.27 -9.63 10.05
N HIS A 433 5.02 -9.23 11.29
CA HIS A 433 4.29 -10.04 12.25
C HIS A 433 3.22 -9.26 12.98
N LEU A 434 2.00 -9.82 13.06
CA LEU A 434 0.89 -9.32 13.86
C LEU A 434 0.66 -10.23 15.08
N ALA A 435 0.87 -9.70 16.29
CA ALA A 435 0.55 -10.40 17.51
C ALA A 435 -0.77 -9.90 18.11
N ILE A 436 -1.76 -10.77 18.25
CA ILE A 436 -3.05 -10.50 18.90
C ILE A 436 -3.06 -11.30 20.19
N THR A 437 -3.06 -10.64 21.36
CA THR A 437 -3.02 -11.35 22.66
C THR A 437 -4.39 -11.86 23.12
N GLY A 438 -5.47 -11.26 22.63
CA GLY A 438 -6.84 -11.64 22.86
C GLY A 438 -7.42 -12.51 21.75
N ASP A 439 -8.73 -12.42 21.56
CA ASP A 439 -9.47 -13.16 20.53
C ASP A 439 -9.40 -12.45 19.16
N SER A 440 -9.46 -13.25 18.10
CA SER A 440 -9.65 -12.73 16.73
C SER A 440 -10.99 -13.17 16.15
N ALA A 441 -11.70 -12.28 15.43
CA ALA A 441 -13.00 -12.56 14.84
C ALA A 441 -13.23 -11.83 13.51
N GLY A 442 -14.17 -12.36 12.70
CA GLY A 442 -14.59 -11.78 11.44
C GLY A 442 -13.91 -12.41 10.22
N SER A 443 -14.15 -11.82 9.03
CA SER A 443 -13.55 -12.26 7.76
C SER A 443 -12.87 -11.08 7.10
N LEU A 444 -11.63 -11.25 6.66
CA LEU A 444 -10.85 -10.14 6.10
C LEU A 444 -9.78 -10.60 5.11
N ALA A 445 -9.36 -9.65 4.26
CA ALA A 445 -8.30 -9.85 3.30
C ALA A 445 -6.92 -9.60 3.92
N LEU A 446 -5.96 -10.48 3.61
CA LEU A 446 -4.55 -10.32 3.94
C LEU A 446 -3.76 -10.11 2.64
N GLU A 447 -3.17 -8.95 2.50
CA GLU A 447 -2.25 -8.64 1.40
C GLU A 447 -0.83 -8.84 1.89
N VAL A 448 -0.11 -9.79 1.29
CA VAL A 448 1.28 -10.10 1.63
C VAL A 448 2.15 -9.94 0.40
N ALA A 449 3.16 -9.07 0.49
CA ALA A 449 4.12 -8.87 -0.59
C ALA A 449 5.44 -9.59 -0.30
N ASN A 450 5.94 -10.34 -1.28
CA ASN A 450 7.30 -10.88 -1.22
C ASN A 450 8.31 -9.77 -1.51
N ILE A 451 9.19 -9.48 -0.56
CA ILE A 451 10.26 -8.48 -0.67
C ILE A 451 11.62 -9.16 -0.64
N GLY A 452 12.09 -9.58 -1.81
CA GLY A 452 13.43 -10.15 -1.98
C GLY A 452 13.60 -11.62 -1.61
N GLY A 453 12.54 -12.31 -1.15
CA GLY A 453 12.54 -13.74 -0.90
C GLY A 453 12.79 -14.55 -2.18
N GLN A 454 13.61 -15.58 -2.07
CA GLN A 454 14.03 -16.40 -3.22
C GLN A 454 13.10 -17.59 -3.49
N GLY A 455 12.24 -17.90 -2.52
CA GLY A 455 11.37 -19.08 -2.56
C GLY A 455 12.08 -20.33 -2.05
N ALA A 456 11.38 -21.12 -1.27
CA ALA A 456 11.80 -22.46 -0.82
C ALA A 456 10.60 -23.25 -0.32
N GLN A 457 10.77 -24.56 -0.17
CA GLN A 457 9.76 -25.38 0.50
C GLN A 457 9.76 -25.08 2.00
N THR A 458 8.55 -24.86 2.58
CA THR A 458 8.36 -24.76 4.04
C THR A 458 8.10 -26.15 4.64
N ILE A 459 8.43 -26.28 5.93
CA ILE A 459 8.13 -27.49 6.73
C ILE A 459 6.99 -27.20 7.71
N ASN A 460 7.12 -26.10 8.48
CA ASN A 460 6.11 -25.66 9.46
C ASN A 460 5.41 -24.37 9.04
N GLY A 461 5.94 -23.66 8.02
CA GLY A 461 5.41 -22.39 7.52
C GLY A 461 6.06 -21.15 8.16
N ILE A 462 5.84 -20.00 7.52
CA ILE A 462 6.29 -18.68 7.97
C ILE A 462 5.15 -18.06 8.79
N GLU A 463 5.34 -17.85 10.09
CA GLU A 463 4.30 -17.30 10.98
C GLU A 463 4.08 -15.81 10.68
N LEU A 464 2.86 -15.45 10.25
CA LEU A 464 2.44 -14.08 10.00
C LEU A 464 1.62 -13.48 11.14
N ILE A 465 0.72 -14.28 11.73
CA ILE A 465 -0.22 -13.80 12.73
C ILE A 465 -0.27 -14.79 13.88
N SER A 466 0.00 -14.33 15.11
CA SER A 466 -0.20 -15.10 16.33
C SER A 466 -1.43 -14.62 17.07
N VAL A 467 -2.24 -15.57 17.63
CA VAL A 467 -3.47 -15.30 18.37
C VAL A 467 -3.42 -16.00 19.72
N GLY A 468 -3.41 -15.22 20.80
CA GLY A 468 -3.31 -15.75 22.16
C GLY A 468 -4.64 -16.26 22.75
N GLY A 469 -5.78 -15.83 22.21
CA GLY A 469 -7.13 -16.23 22.59
C GLY A 469 -7.81 -17.14 21.58
N ALA A 470 -9.14 -17.03 21.45
CA ALA A 470 -9.87 -17.74 20.40
C ALA A 470 -9.55 -17.15 19.02
N SER A 471 -9.12 -18.00 18.09
CA SER A 471 -8.78 -17.59 16.72
C SER A 471 -9.96 -17.90 15.79
N ASP A 472 -11.02 -17.11 15.86
CA ASP A 472 -12.26 -17.31 15.10
C ASP A 472 -12.31 -16.45 13.82
N ALA A 473 -11.30 -15.58 13.60
CA ALA A 473 -11.16 -14.83 12.36
C ALA A 473 -10.85 -15.77 11.19
N SER A 474 -11.36 -15.43 10.00
CA SER A 474 -11.00 -16.04 8.73
C SER A 474 -10.14 -15.02 7.94
N PHE A 475 -8.85 -15.29 7.86
CA PHE A 475 -7.93 -14.54 7.02
C PHE A 475 -7.82 -15.22 5.66
N THR A 476 -7.89 -14.45 4.58
CA THR A 476 -7.76 -14.95 3.20
C THR A 476 -6.74 -14.10 2.46
N LEU A 477 -5.83 -14.73 1.71
CA LEU A 477 -4.90 -13.98 0.85
C LEU A 477 -5.69 -13.24 -0.25
N ASP A 478 -5.38 -11.95 -0.43
CA ASP A 478 -5.95 -11.14 -1.51
C ASP A 478 -5.34 -11.52 -2.87
N LYS A 479 -4.06 -11.91 -2.85
CA LYS A 479 -3.29 -12.36 -4.01
C LYS A 479 -2.34 -13.48 -3.61
N PRO A 480 -1.97 -14.34 -4.57
CA PRO A 480 -0.97 -15.36 -4.33
C PRO A 480 0.37 -14.77 -3.90
N VAL A 481 1.03 -15.39 -2.93
CA VAL A 481 2.40 -15.06 -2.55
C VAL A 481 3.34 -16.01 -3.29
N VAL A 482 4.14 -15.49 -4.20
CA VAL A 482 5.03 -16.28 -5.03
C VAL A 482 6.48 -15.83 -4.89
N ALA A 483 7.41 -16.80 -4.93
CA ALA A 483 8.84 -16.57 -4.95
C ALA A 483 9.56 -17.73 -5.65
N GLY A 484 10.43 -17.45 -6.60
CA GLY A 484 11.04 -18.48 -7.42
C GLY A 484 9.99 -19.33 -8.16
N MET A 485 10.06 -20.63 -8.02
CA MET A 485 9.07 -21.57 -8.55
C MET A 485 7.94 -21.90 -7.57
N TRP A 486 8.00 -21.37 -6.35
CA TRP A 486 7.12 -21.71 -5.25
C TRP A 486 5.91 -20.76 -5.15
N GLU A 487 4.78 -21.31 -4.69
CA GLU A 487 3.60 -20.57 -4.27
C GLU A 487 3.29 -20.88 -2.81
N TYR A 488 2.90 -19.85 -2.06
CA TYR A 488 2.60 -19.93 -0.65
C TYR A 488 1.14 -19.64 -0.42
N ASP A 489 0.46 -20.54 0.27
CA ASP A 489 -0.91 -20.41 0.74
C ASP A 489 -0.94 -20.09 2.24
N LEU A 490 -2.06 -19.56 2.72
CA LEU A 490 -2.25 -19.20 4.12
C LEU A 490 -3.00 -20.31 4.86
N TYR A 491 -2.37 -20.87 5.90
CA TYR A 491 -2.94 -21.93 6.72
C TYR A 491 -3.04 -21.52 8.18
N LYS A 492 -4.15 -21.94 8.81
CA LYS A 492 -4.33 -21.85 10.25
C LYS A 492 -3.93 -23.16 10.88
N HIS A 493 -3.03 -23.11 11.87
CA HIS A 493 -2.59 -24.27 12.62
C HIS A 493 -3.44 -24.55 13.87
N ASP A 494 -3.21 -25.72 14.51
CA ASP A 494 -3.91 -26.13 15.73
C ASP A 494 -3.62 -25.23 16.94
N ASP A 495 -2.52 -24.47 16.92
CA ASP A 495 -2.17 -23.44 17.93
C ASP A 495 -2.97 -22.15 17.78
N GLY A 496 -3.76 -22.01 16.72
CA GLY A 496 -4.56 -20.84 16.40
C GLY A 496 -3.86 -19.77 15.56
N ASN A 497 -2.56 -19.94 15.30
CA ASN A 497 -1.75 -19.01 14.53
C ASN A 497 -1.89 -19.25 13.02
N TRP A 498 -1.47 -18.27 12.21
CA TRP A 498 -1.59 -18.29 10.76
C TRP A 498 -0.23 -18.19 10.08
N TYR A 499 -0.01 -19.11 9.15
CA TYR A 499 1.28 -19.35 8.51
C TYR A 499 1.17 -19.33 6.99
N LEU A 500 2.19 -18.82 6.31
CA LEU A 500 2.38 -19.03 4.87
C LEU A 500 3.15 -20.33 4.65
N GLU A 501 2.61 -21.21 3.80
CA GLU A 501 3.21 -22.49 3.48
C GLU A 501 3.28 -22.74 1.98
N SER A 502 4.41 -23.28 1.51
CA SER A 502 4.64 -23.74 0.15
C SER A 502 4.53 -25.26 0.02
N LYS A 503 3.74 -25.89 0.89
CA LYS A 503 3.41 -27.33 0.88
C LYS A 503 1.90 -27.52 0.81
N ALA A 504 1.46 -28.61 0.19
CA ALA A 504 0.03 -28.94 0.16
C ALA A 504 -0.48 -29.32 1.54
N SER A 505 -1.71 -28.89 1.86
CA SER A 505 -2.42 -29.33 3.06
C SER A 505 -2.61 -30.86 3.05
N ASP A 506 -2.40 -31.49 4.20
CA ASP A 506 -2.69 -32.93 4.39
C ASP A 506 -4.18 -33.29 4.28
N THR A 507 -5.07 -32.34 4.02
CA THR A 507 -6.49 -32.63 3.76
C THR A 507 -6.65 -33.25 2.37
N PRO A 508 -7.17 -34.49 2.26
CA PRO A 508 -7.37 -35.11 0.96
C PRO A 508 -8.34 -34.25 0.12
N ASP A 509 -7.91 -33.92 -1.10
CA ASP A 509 -8.80 -33.34 -2.14
C ASP A 509 -10.07 -34.20 -2.27
N PRO A 510 -11.27 -33.64 -2.19
CA PRO A 510 -12.52 -34.42 -2.36
C PRO A 510 -12.79 -34.82 -3.81
N THR A 511 -11.83 -34.77 -4.73
CA THR A 511 -12.00 -35.31 -6.09
C THR A 511 -12.16 -36.82 -6.02
N PRO A 512 -13.23 -37.40 -6.55
CA PRO A 512 -13.42 -38.84 -6.52
C PRO A 512 -12.38 -39.50 -7.42
N ASP A 513 -11.55 -40.34 -6.81
CA ASP A 513 -10.72 -41.33 -7.47
C ASP A 513 -11.55 -42.12 -8.51
N PRO A 514 -11.10 -42.30 -9.75
CA PRO A 514 -11.82 -43.14 -10.69
C PRO A 514 -11.90 -44.53 -10.15
N THR A 515 -13.12 -45.07 -10.12
CA THR A 515 -13.49 -46.40 -9.70
C THR A 515 -12.41 -47.46 -9.91
N PRO A 516 -12.09 -48.28 -8.87
CA PRO A 516 -11.12 -49.34 -9.02
C PRO A 516 -11.62 -50.37 -10.06
N ASP A 517 -10.70 -50.79 -10.91
CA ASP A 517 -10.88 -51.90 -11.86
C ASP A 517 -11.24 -53.19 -11.06
N PRO A 518 -12.26 -53.95 -11.45
CA PRO A 518 -12.74 -55.09 -10.69
C PRO A 518 -11.84 -56.34 -10.68
N ASP A 519 -10.66 -56.33 -11.26
CA ASP A 519 -9.86 -57.55 -11.52
C ASP A 519 -8.46 -57.56 -10.82
N ASP A 520 -8.36 -57.25 -9.55
CA ASP A 520 -7.19 -57.69 -8.79
C ASP A 520 -7.61 -58.53 -7.56
N ASN A 521 -7.53 -59.83 -7.79
CA ASN A 521 -7.80 -60.85 -6.80
C ASN A 521 -6.48 -61.51 -6.41
N GLY A 522 -5.90 -61.16 -5.27
CA GLY A 522 -4.73 -61.83 -4.88
C GLY A 522 -4.07 -61.56 -3.55
N GLY A 523 -4.51 -62.26 -2.49
CA GLY A 523 -3.60 -62.84 -1.54
C GLY A 523 -3.20 -62.02 -0.32
N GLY A 524 -3.88 -62.27 0.79
CA GLY A 524 -3.45 -61.84 2.12
C GLY A 524 -2.09 -62.41 2.52
N ASP A 525 -1.34 -61.67 3.28
CA ASP A 525 -0.41 -62.25 4.25
C ASP A 525 -0.44 -61.46 5.57
N ASN A 526 -0.63 -62.20 6.62
CA ASN A 526 -0.66 -61.74 8.00
C ASN A 526 0.77 -61.74 8.58
N GLY A 527 1.17 -60.72 9.27
CA GLY A 527 2.13 -60.90 10.33
C GLY A 527 3.22 -59.91 10.51
N GLY A 528 3.22 -59.23 11.62
CA GLY A 528 4.44 -58.85 12.30
C GLY A 528 4.59 -57.37 12.65
N GLY A 529 4.22 -57.04 13.90
CA GLY A 529 4.56 -55.75 14.47
C GLY A 529 6.05 -55.44 14.43
N GLY A 530 6.37 -54.29 13.94
CA GLY A 530 7.69 -53.68 14.01
C GLY A 530 7.51 -52.20 14.31
N ASN A 531 7.90 -51.79 15.49
CA ASN A 531 8.01 -50.44 15.93
C ASN A 531 9.20 -49.83 15.16
N GLY A 532 8.95 -49.17 14.08
CA GLY A 532 9.92 -48.39 13.31
C GLY A 532 9.30 -47.01 13.09
N GLY A 533 9.95 -45.95 13.60
CA GLY A 533 9.63 -44.60 13.19
C GLY A 533 9.77 -44.53 11.67
N GLY A 534 8.68 -44.59 10.98
CA GLY A 534 8.61 -44.31 9.54
C GLY A 534 8.68 -42.81 9.38
N ASP A 535 9.71 -42.35 8.70
CA ASP A 535 9.72 -40.99 8.16
C ASP A 535 8.43 -40.85 7.37
N THR A 536 7.54 -39.94 7.82
CA THR A 536 6.38 -39.53 7.03
C THR A 536 6.98 -38.91 5.74
N PRO A 537 6.52 -39.34 4.55
CA PRO A 537 6.98 -38.69 3.34
C PRO A 537 6.78 -37.19 3.46
N PRO A 538 7.73 -36.35 2.99
CA PRO A 538 7.53 -34.91 2.99
C PRO A 538 6.22 -34.58 2.28
N ALA A 539 5.50 -33.58 2.80
CA ALA A 539 4.27 -33.11 2.18
C ALA A 539 4.57 -32.65 0.73
N PRO A 540 3.61 -32.86 -0.20
CA PRO A 540 3.80 -32.47 -1.59
C PRO A 540 4.10 -30.98 -1.73
N GLU A 541 4.99 -30.65 -2.67
CA GLU A 541 5.42 -29.31 -3.02
C GLU A 541 4.30 -28.55 -3.75
N VAL A 542 4.12 -27.27 -3.47
CA VAL A 542 3.20 -26.37 -4.18
C VAL A 542 4.01 -25.46 -5.10
N TYR A 543 3.97 -25.79 -6.39
CA TYR A 543 4.56 -24.96 -7.42
C TYR A 543 3.53 -23.98 -8.00
N ARG A 544 3.99 -22.80 -8.43
CA ARG A 544 3.17 -21.88 -9.20
C ARG A 544 3.02 -22.35 -10.64
N PRO A 545 1.84 -22.23 -11.26
CA PRO A 545 1.63 -22.75 -12.63
C PRO A 545 2.45 -21.99 -13.69
N GLU A 546 2.81 -20.72 -13.45
CA GLU A 546 3.66 -19.92 -14.35
C GLU A 546 5.02 -20.60 -14.61
N ALA A 547 5.61 -21.26 -13.58
CA ALA A 547 6.86 -22.01 -13.76
C ALA A 547 6.69 -23.15 -14.80
N GLY A 548 5.55 -23.82 -14.81
CA GLY A 548 5.20 -24.82 -15.83
C GLY A 548 5.04 -24.22 -17.23
N VAL A 549 4.54 -22.99 -17.34
CA VAL A 549 4.40 -22.28 -18.62
C VAL A 549 5.78 -21.87 -19.17
N TYR A 550 6.70 -21.39 -18.35
CA TYR A 550 8.09 -21.14 -18.77
C TYR A 550 8.71 -22.41 -19.37
N MET A 551 8.56 -23.55 -18.68
CA MET A 551 9.02 -24.85 -19.14
C MET A 551 8.36 -25.26 -20.47
N ALA A 552 7.04 -25.11 -20.60
CA ALA A 552 6.29 -25.44 -21.81
C ALA A 552 6.67 -24.54 -23.01
N ASN A 553 6.87 -23.26 -22.76
CA ASN A 553 7.35 -22.30 -23.78
C ASN A 553 8.74 -22.69 -24.29
N TYR A 554 9.65 -23.05 -23.36
CA TYR A 554 11.01 -23.49 -23.73
C TYR A 554 10.97 -24.77 -24.57
N LEU A 555 10.19 -25.77 -24.18
CA LEU A 555 9.99 -27.01 -24.93
C LEU A 555 9.38 -26.72 -26.31
N ALA A 556 8.38 -25.86 -26.39
CA ALA A 556 7.75 -25.46 -27.65
C ALA A 556 8.73 -24.77 -28.59
N ALA A 557 9.53 -23.82 -28.09
CA ALA A 557 10.55 -23.13 -28.88
C ALA A 557 11.62 -24.09 -29.42
N GLN A 558 12.10 -24.99 -28.56
CA GLN A 558 13.17 -25.93 -28.90
C GLN A 558 12.73 -26.96 -29.98
N GLN A 559 11.46 -27.41 -29.95
CA GLN A 559 10.94 -28.40 -30.89
C GLN A 559 10.30 -27.78 -32.15
N MET A 560 10.07 -26.49 -32.19
CA MET A 560 9.25 -25.81 -33.20
C MET A 560 9.72 -26.08 -34.63
N PHE A 561 11.00 -25.95 -34.89
CA PHE A 561 11.58 -26.06 -36.28
C PHE A 561 12.37 -27.35 -36.55
N ILE A 562 12.35 -28.31 -35.62
CA ILE A 562 12.99 -29.59 -35.84
C ILE A 562 12.21 -30.38 -36.89
N HIS A 563 12.90 -30.84 -37.90
CA HIS A 563 12.34 -31.57 -39.03
C HIS A 563 13.31 -32.63 -39.60
N LYS A 564 12.78 -33.52 -40.39
CA LYS A 564 13.52 -34.59 -41.08
C LYS A 564 13.53 -34.36 -42.61
N ARG A 565 14.36 -35.09 -43.35
CA ARG A 565 14.45 -34.98 -44.83
C ARG A 565 13.04 -35.04 -45.46
N ASP A 566 12.20 -35.99 -45.05
CA ASP A 566 10.86 -36.22 -45.60
C ASP A 566 9.87 -35.05 -45.37
N ASP A 567 10.18 -34.07 -44.55
CA ASP A 567 9.43 -32.83 -44.36
C ASP A 567 9.74 -31.75 -45.40
N ARG A 568 10.80 -31.99 -46.22
CA ARG A 568 11.25 -31.03 -47.23
C ARG A 568 11.19 -31.60 -48.64
N ASP A 569 11.48 -32.90 -48.81
CA ASP A 569 11.56 -33.50 -50.12
C ASP A 569 10.83 -34.85 -50.18
N GLN A 570 9.78 -34.92 -50.98
CA GLN A 570 9.04 -36.12 -51.34
C GLN A 570 8.90 -36.24 -52.88
N LEU A 571 9.69 -35.45 -53.62
CA LEU A 571 9.66 -35.52 -55.10
C LEU A 571 10.13 -36.88 -55.62
N MET A 572 9.37 -37.43 -56.53
CA MET A 572 9.74 -38.65 -57.34
C MET A 572 9.97 -38.29 -58.79
N LEU A 573 10.75 -39.09 -59.47
CA LEU A 573 11.12 -38.90 -60.88
C LEU A 573 11.76 -37.51 -61.11
N ARG A 574 12.46 -37.05 -60.17
CA ARG A 574 13.24 -35.82 -60.29
C ARG A 574 14.47 -36.02 -61.12
N ASP A 575 14.65 -35.25 -62.20
CA ASP A 575 15.86 -35.20 -62.95
C ASP A 575 17.01 -34.47 -62.27
N ALA A 576 18.23 -34.71 -62.64
CA ALA A 576 19.37 -34.20 -61.90
C ALA A 576 19.48 -32.65 -61.88
N ASP A 577 18.92 -32.00 -62.90
CA ASP A 577 18.92 -30.55 -63.03
C ASP A 577 17.66 -29.88 -62.47
N ASP A 578 16.67 -30.66 -62.02
CA ASP A 578 15.44 -30.12 -61.43
C ASP A 578 15.67 -29.49 -60.04
N LEU A 579 15.17 -28.27 -59.82
CA LEU A 579 15.14 -27.61 -58.51
C LEU A 579 13.79 -27.82 -57.82
N ASN A 580 13.82 -27.92 -56.52
CA ASN A 580 12.64 -28.12 -55.70
C ASN A 580 12.35 -26.84 -54.88
N THR A 581 11.12 -26.34 -54.94
CA THR A 581 10.60 -25.41 -53.99
C THR A 581 9.55 -26.13 -53.16
N TRP A 582 9.62 -26.01 -51.86
CA TRP A 582 8.75 -26.73 -50.95
C TRP A 582 8.11 -25.85 -49.91
N MET A 583 6.90 -26.24 -49.47
CA MET A 583 6.18 -25.64 -48.33
C MET A 583 5.70 -26.75 -47.40
N TYR A 584 6.05 -26.66 -46.18
CA TYR A 584 5.69 -27.57 -45.10
C TYR A 584 4.83 -26.88 -44.06
N VAL A 585 3.71 -27.48 -43.68
CA VAL A 585 2.80 -27.03 -42.62
C VAL A 585 2.64 -28.13 -41.60
N LYS A 586 2.86 -27.85 -40.33
CA LYS A 586 2.71 -28.78 -39.21
C LYS A 586 1.75 -28.18 -38.21
N GLY A 587 0.78 -28.95 -37.74
CA GLY A 587 0.04 -28.71 -36.51
C GLY A 587 0.35 -29.79 -35.50
N GLU A 588 0.56 -29.44 -34.24
CA GLU A 588 0.93 -30.39 -33.18
C GLU A 588 0.22 -30.06 -31.88
N TYR A 589 -0.19 -31.11 -31.17
CA TYR A 589 -0.66 -31.07 -29.79
C TYR A 589 0.27 -31.97 -28.98
N ASN A 590 0.80 -31.43 -27.87
CA ASN A 590 1.67 -32.13 -26.93
C ASN A 590 1.17 -31.89 -25.49
N ASP A 591 1.10 -32.94 -24.71
CA ASP A 591 0.80 -32.90 -23.28
C ASP A 591 1.68 -33.84 -22.47
N GLY A 592 1.90 -33.47 -21.21
CA GLY A 592 2.76 -34.22 -20.28
C GLY A 592 2.85 -33.54 -18.92
N ASN A 593 3.83 -34.00 -18.16
CA ASN A 593 4.08 -33.46 -16.83
C ASN A 593 5.56 -33.06 -16.68
N PHE A 594 5.81 -31.99 -15.94
CA PHE A 594 7.10 -31.58 -15.40
C PHE A 594 7.16 -31.81 -13.87
N ALA A 595 8.32 -31.63 -13.26
CA ALA A 595 8.52 -31.61 -11.81
C ALA A 595 7.86 -32.82 -11.11
N ASP A 596 8.23 -34.02 -11.49
CA ASP A 596 7.70 -35.29 -10.92
C ASP A 596 6.18 -35.37 -10.88
N SER A 597 5.53 -34.83 -11.92
CA SER A 597 4.06 -34.78 -12.08
C SER A 597 3.34 -33.70 -11.22
N ASN A 598 4.08 -32.74 -10.67
CA ASN A 598 3.46 -31.60 -9.95
C ASN A 598 2.96 -30.51 -10.90
N LEU A 599 3.51 -30.43 -12.12
CA LEU A 599 3.09 -29.47 -13.15
C LEU A 599 2.64 -30.21 -14.41
N LYS A 600 1.37 -30.05 -14.78
CA LYS A 600 0.80 -30.60 -16.01
C LYS A 600 0.77 -29.53 -17.08
N TYR A 601 1.30 -29.85 -18.27
CA TYR A 601 1.33 -28.91 -19.39
C TYR A 601 0.57 -29.39 -20.63
N LYS A 602 0.19 -28.44 -21.47
CA LYS A 602 -0.34 -28.66 -22.82
C LYS A 602 0.24 -27.61 -23.75
N ILE A 603 0.66 -28.07 -24.93
CA ILE A 603 1.23 -27.23 -26.00
C ILE A 603 0.43 -27.46 -27.28
N ARG A 604 0.04 -26.39 -27.96
CA ARG A 604 -0.57 -26.44 -29.30
C ARG A 604 0.25 -25.59 -30.23
N SER A 605 0.88 -26.21 -31.20
CA SER A 605 1.79 -25.54 -32.12
C SER A 605 1.29 -25.58 -33.57
N ALA A 606 1.59 -24.51 -34.28
CA ALA A 606 1.43 -24.42 -35.73
C ALA A 606 2.71 -23.85 -36.37
N VAL A 607 3.25 -24.55 -37.33
CA VAL A 607 4.52 -24.21 -38.01
C VAL A 607 4.33 -24.20 -39.50
N VAL A 608 4.86 -23.20 -40.16
CA VAL A 608 5.00 -23.13 -41.62
C VAL A 608 6.46 -22.92 -41.92
N GLN A 609 7.02 -23.82 -42.75
CA GLN A 609 8.36 -23.65 -43.33
C GLN A 609 8.26 -23.69 -44.83
N LEU A 610 9.09 -22.92 -45.50
CA LEU A 610 9.24 -22.89 -46.93
C LEU A 610 10.72 -22.84 -47.32
N GLY A 611 11.07 -23.44 -48.43
CA GLY A 611 12.44 -23.40 -48.91
C GLY A 611 12.52 -23.70 -50.38
N SER A 612 13.71 -23.48 -50.92
CA SER A 612 13.99 -23.74 -52.33
C SER A 612 15.44 -24.15 -52.51
N ASP A 613 15.64 -25.08 -53.40
CA ASP A 613 16.96 -25.41 -53.87
C ASP A 613 17.59 -24.25 -54.66
N PHE A 614 18.85 -24.00 -54.44
CA PHE A 614 19.69 -23.11 -55.26
C PHE A 614 20.77 -23.88 -56.03
N LEU A 615 20.94 -25.16 -55.69
CA LEU A 615 21.92 -26.06 -56.36
C LEU A 615 21.31 -27.43 -56.47
N SER A 616 21.37 -27.99 -57.73
CA SER A 616 21.21 -29.41 -58.03
C SER A 616 22.36 -29.83 -58.83
N LYS A 617 23.12 -30.88 -58.44
CA LYS A 617 24.31 -31.35 -59.11
C LYS A 617 24.39 -32.84 -59.14
N ASN A 618 24.51 -33.39 -60.38
CA ASN A 618 24.79 -34.80 -60.60
C ASN A 618 26.28 -35.12 -60.27
N LEU A 619 26.45 -36.07 -59.37
CA LEU A 619 27.73 -36.62 -59.00
C LEU A 619 27.85 -38.03 -59.57
N SER A 620 29.06 -38.61 -59.65
CA SER A 620 29.28 -40.00 -60.18
C SER A 620 28.56 -41.05 -59.30
N THR A 621 28.19 -40.72 -58.06
CA THR A 621 27.59 -41.63 -57.05
C THR A 621 26.17 -41.30 -56.68
N GLY A 622 25.57 -40.28 -57.29
CA GLY A 622 24.24 -39.79 -56.90
C GLY A 622 24.03 -38.30 -57.19
N THR A 623 22.98 -37.72 -56.68
CA THR A 623 22.64 -36.32 -56.90
C THR A 623 22.69 -35.53 -55.56
N LEU A 624 23.34 -34.40 -55.61
CA LEU A 624 23.41 -33.44 -54.45
C LEU A 624 22.46 -32.28 -54.69
N HIS A 625 21.57 -32.01 -53.72
CA HIS A 625 20.73 -30.84 -53.67
C HIS A 625 21.12 -29.99 -52.47
N SER A 626 21.11 -28.68 -52.64
CA SER A 626 21.31 -27.74 -51.53
C SER A 626 20.37 -26.53 -51.67
N GLY A 627 19.86 -26.04 -50.58
CA GLY A 627 18.87 -24.97 -50.58
C GLY A 627 18.89 -24.14 -49.33
N PHE A 628 18.04 -23.14 -49.33
CA PHE A 628 17.73 -22.31 -48.14
C PHE A 628 16.30 -22.58 -47.66
N MET A 629 16.06 -22.25 -46.40
CA MET A 629 14.72 -22.36 -45.76
C MET A 629 14.46 -21.22 -44.85
N LEU A 630 13.16 -20.88 -44.74
CA LEU A 630 12.61 -19.89 -43.85
C LEU A 630 11.42 -20.52 -43.12
N GLY A 631 11.21 -20.15 -41.85
CA GLY A 631 10.10 -20.67 -41.07
C GLY A 631 9.47 -19.60 -40.18
N ALA A 632 8.19 -19.80 -39.91
CA ALA A 632 7.45 -19.10 -38.89
C ALA A 632 6.62 -20.12 -38.11
N GLY A 633 6.59 -19.96 -36.80
CA GLY A 633 5.83 -20.84 -35.90
C GLY A 633 5.17 -20.09 -34.79
N TYR A 634 4.13 -20.70 -34.27
CA TYR A 634 3.31 -20.18 -33.17
C TYR A 634 2.92 -21.34 -32.24
N SER A 635 3.02 -21.12 -30.95
CA SER A 635 2.55 -22.07 -29.95
C SER A 635 1.77 -21.39 -28.87
N ASP A 636 0.60 -21.95 -28.50
CA ASP A 636 -0.10 -21.69 -27.25
C ASP A 636 0.29 -22.76 -26.23
N THR A 637 0.60 -22.36 -25.03
CA THR A 637 0.99 -23.21 -23.92
C THR A 637 0.09 -22.99 -22.72
N THR A 638 -0.16 -24.00 -21.93
CA THR A 638 -0.86 -23.90 -20.66
C THR A 638 -0.20 -24.81 -19.63
N ALA A 639 -0.22 -24.40 -18.37
CA ALA A 639 0.18 -25.26 -17.26
C ALA A 639 -0.78 -25.15 -16.08
N ASP A 640 -1.02 -26.30 -15.47
CA ASP A 640 -1.81 -26.47 -14.24
C ASP A 640 -0.89 -27.10 -13.18
N ALA A 641 -0.87 -26.56 -11.96
CA ALA A 641 -0.14 -27.14 -10.85
C ALA A 641 -1.05 -28.08 -10.04
N ARG A 642 -0.52 -29.22 -9.59
CA ARG A 642 -1.33 -30.31 -8.97
C ARG A 642 -2.00 -29.89 -7.66
N HIS A 643 -1.32 -29.06 -6.88
CA HIS A 643 -1.77 -28.65 -5.54
C HIS A 643 -2.13 -27.16 -5.49
N ASN A 644 -2.48 -26.59 -6.63
CA ASN A 644 -2.79 -25.19 -6.80
C ASN A 644 -4.03 -25.08 -7.69
N SER A 645 -4.98 -24.24 -7.29
CA SER A 645 -6.21 -24.02 -8.06
C SER A 645 -6.06 -23.04 -9.22
N ARG A 646 -4.92 -22.32 -9.29
CA ARG A 646 -4.60 -21.37 -10.35
C ARG A 646 -4.13 -22.11 -11.61
N SER A 647 -4.28 -21.45 -12.73
CA SER A 647 -3.72 -21.87 -14.00
C SER A 647 -2.88 -20.75 -14.63
N ALA A 648 -2.03 -21.12 -15.56
CA ALA A 648 -1.28 -20.14 -16.33
C ALA A 648 -1.28 -20.53 -17.81
N ASP A 649 -1.22 -19.51 -18.67
CA ASP A 649 -1.09 -19.66 -20.11
C ASP A 649 0.11 -18.90 -20.65
N GLY A 650 0.60 -19.35 -21.80
CA GLY A 650 1.74 -18.75 -22.47
C GLY A 650 1.62 -18.82 -23.98
N ARG A 651 2.53 -18.12 -24.62
CA ARG A 651 2.61 -18.03 -26.07
C ARG A 651 4.05 -17.95 -26.53
N VAL A 652 4.36 -18.61 -27.63
CA VAL A 652 5.64 -18.51 -28.29
C VAL A 652 5.45 -18.21 -29.78
N ASN A 653 6.03 -17.10 -30.23
CA ASN A 653 6.15 -16.76 -31.64
C ASN A 653 7.59 -16.97 -32.08
N GLY A 654 7.81 -17.81 -33.10
CA GLY A 654 9.15 -18.18 -33.59
C GLY A 654 9.35 -17.88 -35.05
N TYR A 655 10.57 -17.52 -35.41
CA TYR A 655 11.04 -17.35 -36.77
C TYR A 655 12.36 -18.09 -36.96
N ASN A 656 12.58 -18.59 -38.17
CA ASN A 656 13.71 -19.45 -38.48
C ASN A 656 14.29 -19.13 -39.86
N VAL A 657 15.62 -19.21 -39.99
CA VAL A 657 16.34 -19.15 -41.25
C VAL A 657 17.38 -20.27 -41.27
N GLY A 658 17.51 -20.95 -42.37
CA GLY A 658 18.47 -22.06 -42.44
C GLY A 658 18.87 -22.46 -43.87
N VAL A 659 19.79 -23.41 -43.90
CA VAL A 659 20.28 -24.02 -45.12
C VAL A 659 20.27 -25.54 -44.99
N TYR A 660 20.16 -26.25 -46.13
CA TYR A 660 20.20 -27.68 -46.13
C TYR A 660 20.99 -28.23 -47.31
N ALA A 661 21.42 -29.49 -47.18
CA ALA A 661 22.06 -30.27 -48.25
C ALA A 661 21.64 -31.74 -48.14
N THR A 662 21.20 -32.31 -49.27
CA THR A 662 20.78 -33.70 -49.36
C THR A 662 21.52 -34.35 -50.50
N TRP A 663 22.27 -35.44 -50.26
CA TRP A 663 22.81 -36.34 -51.26
C TRP A 663 21.95 -37.61 -51.33
N GLN A 664 21.52 -38.03 -52.55
CA GLN A 664 20.69 -39.20 -52.75
C GLN A 664 21.34 -40.06 -53.88
N GLU A 665 21.55 -41.37 -53.64
CA GLU A 665 22.17 -42.29 -54.57
C GLU A 665 21.30 -42.43 -55.83
N ASP A 666 20.04 -42.78 -55.74
CA ASP A 666 19.06 -42.78 -56.82
C ASP A 666 17.94 -41.76 -56.57
N GLN A 667 18.11 -40.59 -57.17
CA GLN A 667 17.12 -39.49 -56.98
C GLN A 667 15.80 -39.82 -57.70
N LYS A 668 15.78 -40.54 -58.81
CA LYS A 668 14.52 -40.78 -59.55
C LYS A 668 13.56 -41.70 -58.83
N LEU A 669 14.06 -42.76 -58.24
CA LEU A 669 13.23 -43.72 -57.49
C LEU A 669 13.32 -43.60 -56.01
N ARG A 670 14.20 -42.68 -55.53
CA ARG A 670 14.48 -42.50 -54.07
C ARG A 670 14.87 -43.84 -53.45
N LEU A 671 15.79 -44.53 -54.11
CA LEU A 671 16.38 -45.80 -53.67
C LEU A 671 17.86 -45.64 -53.34
N GLY A 672 18.43 -46.64 -52.67
CA GLY A 672 19.80 -46.60 -52.22
C GLY A 672 20.01 -45.72 -51.02
N SER A 673 21.24 -45.32 -50.82
CA SER A 673 21.63 -44.51 -49.63
C SER A 673 21.32 -43.02 -49.81
N TYR A 674 21.11 -42.34 -48.72
CA TYR A 674 21.07 -40.91 -48.70
C TYR A 674 21.73 -40.35 -47.43
N ILE A 675 22.23 -39.11 -47.56
CA ILE A 675 22.75 -38.29 -46.47
C ILE A 675 22.03 -36.94 -46.55
N ASP A 676 21.43 -36.54 -45.48
CA ASP A 676 20.75 -35.27 -45.36
C ASP A 676 21.30 -34.47 -44.19
N SER A 677 21.49 -33.20 -44.35
CA SER A 677 21.90 -32.31 -43.29
C SER A 677 21.24 -30.94 -43.43
N TRP A 678 21.00 -30.32 -42.31
CA TRP A 678 20.54 -28.93 -42.26
C TRP A 678 21.13 -28.22 -41.05
N ALA A 679 21.20 -26.89 -41.16
CA ALA A 679 21.54 -26.00 -40.05
C ALA A 679 20.64 -24.75 -40.11
N SER A 680 20.21 -24.29 -38.96
CA SER A 680 19.31 -23.15 -38.87
C SER A 680 19.59 -22.30 -37.64
N TYR A 681 19.17 -21.04 -37.74
CA TYR A 681 19.11 -20.10 -36.65
C TYR A 681 17.68 -19.62 -36.43
N SER A 682 17.25 -19.54 -35.17
CA SER A 682 15.88 -19.21 -34.78
C SER A 682 15.87 -18.15 -33.71
N TRP A 683 14.84 -17.33 -33.68
CA TRP A 683 14.55 -16.38 -32.61
C TRP A 683 13.08 -16.43 -32.26
N TYR A 684 12.81 -16.22 -30.96
CA TYR A 684 11.48 -16.40 -30.41
C TYR A 684 11.15 -15.23 -29.46
N ASN A 685 9.86 -14.85 -29.43
CA ASN A 685 9.28 -13.98 -28.43
C ASN A 685 8.23 -14.79 -27.67
N SER A 686 8.37 -14.84 -26.37
CA SER A 686 7.58 -15.66 -25.46
C SER A 686 6.83 -14.79 -24.44
N GLN A 687 5.63 -15.24 -24.08
CA GLN A 687 4.78 -14.61 -23.05
C GLN A 687 4.36 -15.64 -22.02
N VAL A 688 4.21 -15.20 -20.77
CA VAL A 688 3.67 -15.98 -19.64
C VAL A 688 2.63 -15.13 -18.93
N ASN A 689 1.43 -15.66 -18.74
CA ASN A 689 0.34 -15.01 -18.00
C ASN A 689 -0.17 -16.00 -16.95
N GLY A 690 -0.24 -15.57 -15.71
CA GLY A 690 -0.85 -16.32 -14.60
C GLY A 690 -2.13 -15.66 -14.13
N ASP A 691 -3.03 -16.42 -13.54
CA ASP A 691 -4.19 -15.88 -12.84
C ASP A 691 -3.70 -14.97 -11.69
N ASP A 692 -4.24 -13.75 -11.63
CA ASP A 692 -3.93 -12.72 -10.61
C ASP A 692 -2.46 -12.23 -10.57
N MET A 693 -1.69 -12.52 -11.63
CA MET A 693 -0.30 -12.09 -11.78
C MET A 693 -0.11 -11.19 -13.02
N PRO A 694 0.80 -10.21 -12.99
CA PRO A 694 1.19 -9.48 -14.20
C PRO A 694 1.75 -10.40 -15.26
N GLY A 695 1.42 -10.15 -16.53
CA GLY A 695 2.00 -10.88 -17.64
C GLY A 695 3.47 -10.53 -17.85
N GLU A 696 4.25 -11.55 -18.26
CA GLU A 696 5.69 -11.46 -18.51
C GLU A 696 6.01 -11.71 -19.98
N GLU A 697 7.01 -11.00 -20.52
CA GLU A 697 7.50 -11.15 -21.89
C GLU A 697 9.01 -11.30 -21.89
N TYR A 698 9.53 -12.23 -22.72
CA TYR A 698 10.96 -12.45 -22.86
C TYR A 698 11.31 -13.01 -24.23
N ASP A 699 12.57 -12.83 -24.64
CA ASP A 699 13.08 -13.31 -25.90
C ASP A 699 14.01 -14.52 -25.71
N SER A 700 14.10 -15.34 -26.74
CA SER A 700 15.09 -16.40 -26.83
C SER A 700 15.57 -16.59 -28.27
N GLN A 701 16.76 -17.12 -28.42
CA GLN A 701 17.39 -17.35 -29.71
C GLN A 701 18.25 -18.63 -29.69
N GLY A 702 18.41 -19.26 -30.85
CA GLY A 702 19.18 -20.49 -30.86
C GLY A 702 19.56 -20.94 -32.25
N TYR A 703 20.42 -21.92 -32.27
CA TYR A 703 20.79 -22.61 -33.52
C TYR A 703 20.57 -24.13 -33.38
N ALA A 704 20.27 -24.77 -34.50
CA ALA A 704 20.16 -26.21 -34.56
C ALA A 704 20.82 -26.75 -35.82
N ALA A 705 21.35 -27.95 -35.70
CA ALA A 705 21.95 -28.68 -36.83
C ALA A 705 21.57 -30.17 -36.81
N SER A 706 21.38 -30.78 -37.97
CA SER A 706 20.96 -32.17 -38.12
C SER A 706 21.81 -32.92 -39.13
N LEU A 707 22.05 -34.18 -38.85
CA LEU A 707 22.55 -35.17 -39.78
C LEU A 707 21.60 -36.36 -39.77
N GLU A 708 21.05 -36.71 -40.95
CA GLU A 708 20.19 -37.86 -41.18
C GLU A 708 20.79 -38.77 -42.27
N LEU A 709 20.78 -40.08 -42.02
CA LEU A 709 21.25 -41.11 -42.90
C LEU A 709 20.15 -42.16 -43.12
N GLY A 710 20.07 -42.71 -44.30
CA GLY A 710 19.15 -43.83 -44.55
C GLY A 710 19.47 -44.60 -45.81
N HIS A 711 18.83 -45.75 -46.00
CA HIS A 711 19.00 -46.60 -47.18
C HIS A 711 17.66 -47.21 -47.55
N ALA A 712 17.24 -47.07 -48.80
CA ALA A 712 15.97 -47.54 -49.30
C ALA A 712 16.14 -48.68 -50.36
N TRP A 713 15.35 -49.72 -50.20
CA TRP A 713 15.30 -50.80 -51.19
C TRP A 713 13.88 -51.31 -51.42
N LEU A 714 13.64 -51.83 -52.63
CA LEU A 714 12.40 -52.51 -52.98
C LEU A 714 12.44 -53.98 -52.64
N VAL A 715 11.36 -54.54 -52.14
CA VAL A 715 11.21 -56.02 -52.07
C VAL A 715 10.95 -56.54 -53.46
N PRO A 716 11.79 -57.52 -53.98
CA PRO A 716 11.58 -58.07 -55.24
C PRO A 716 10.17 -58.69 -55.40
N SER A 717 9.47 -58.26 -56.43
CA SER A 717 8.12 -58.76 -56.72
C SER A 717 7.79 -58.71 -58.20
N GLU A 718 7.07 -59.74 -58.68
CA GLU A 718 6.54 -59.77 -60.06
C GLU A 718 5.22 -58.96 -60.19
N LYS A 719 4.66 -58.48 -59.01
CA LYS A 719 3.43 -57.69 -59.00
C LYS A 719 3.71 -56.22 -59.32
N ALA A 720 2.73 -55.52 -59.86
CA ALA A 720 2.87 -54.12 -60.22
C ALA A 720 3.19 -53.25 -58.94
N ARG A 721 2.72 -53.67 -57.76
CA ARG A 721 3.04 -53.00 -56.52
C ARG A 721 3.86 -53.85 -55.56
N THR A 722 4.79 -53.24 -54.84
CA THR A 722 5.68 -53.87 -53.89
C THR A 722 5.92 -52.99 -52.67
N MET A 723 6.54 -53.56 -51.67
CA MET A 723 6.99 -52.82 -50.49
C MET A 723 8.37 -52.21 -50.68
N LYS A 724 8.54 -50.95 -50.26
CA LYS A 724 9.85 -50.28 -50.12
C LYS A 724 10.11 -50.14 -48.64
N PHE A 725 11.25 -50.59 -48.17
CA PHE A 725 11.70 -50.38 -46.79
C PHE A 725 12.86 -49.37 -46.79
N GLU A 726 12.87 -48.55 -45.74
CA GLU A 726 13.85 -47.44 -45.54
C GLU A 726 14.19 -47.28 -44.07
N PRO A 727 15.20 -47.95 -43.50
CA PRO A 727 15.77 -47.61 -42.21
C PRO A 727 16.41 -46.23 -42.28
N GLN A 728 16.19 -45.49 -41.18
CA GLN A 728 16.62 -44.08 -41.04
C GLN A 728 17.27 -43.87 -39.68
N GLY A 729 18.28 -43.02 -39.61
CA GLY A 729 18.91 -42.55 -38.39
C GLY A 729 19.17 -41.07 -38.49
N GLN A 730 18.82 -40.30 -37.49
CA GLN A 730 19.00 -38.84 -37.41
C GLN A 730 19.55 -38.46 -36.05
N VAL A 731 20.43 -37.48 -36.02
CA VAL A 731 20.88 -36.77 -34.81
C VAL A 731 20.67 -35.30 -35.05
N VAL A 732 20.02 -34.65 -34.11
CA VAL A 732 19.82 -33.21 -34.07
C VAL A 732 20.50 -32.67 -32.81
N TYR A 733 21.38 -31.70 -32.99
CA TYR A 733 21.94 -30.88 -31.94
C TYR A 733 21.25 -29.52 -31.99
N SER A 734 20.81 -29.00 -30.83
CA SER A 734 20.24 -27.67 -30.68
C SER A 734 20.81 -26.98 -29.47
N ASN A 735 20.95 -25.68 -29.59
CA ASN A 735 21.28 -24.77 -28.47
C ASN A 735 20.25 -23.67 -28.52
N LEU A 736 19.55 -23.48 -27.42
CA LEU A 736 18.53 -22.45 -27.25
C LEU A 736 18.87 -21.61 -26.02
N ASP A 737 19.28 -20.38 -26.28
CA ASP A 737 19.61 -19.37 -25.25
C ASP A 737 18.39 -18.51 -25.00
N GLN A 738 17.87 -18.57 -23.74
CA GLN A 738 16.81 -17.73 -23.26
C GLN A 738 17.43 -16.54 -22.54
N ASP A 739 16.99 -15.33 -22.84
CA ASP A 739 17.43 -14.14 -22.14
C ASP A 739 17.15 -14.29 -20.64
N ASN A 740 18.13 -13.91 -19.81
CA ASN A 740 17.93 -13.87 -18.36
C ASN A 740 16.80 -12.89 -18.05
N HIS A 741 15.68 -13.43 -17.61
CA HIS A 741 14.47 -12.67 -17.31
C HIS A 741 14.33 -12.45 -15.82
N VAL A 742 13.92 -11.24 -15.43
CA VAL A 742 13.56 -10.90 -14.04
C VAL A 742 12.10 -10.50 -14.03
N GLU A 743 11.27 -11.30 -13.41
CA GLU A 743 9.84 -11.07 -13.29
C GLU A 743 9.53 -9.88 -12.40
N TYR A 744 8.30 -9.39 -12.50
CA TYR A 744 7.75 -8.32 -11.66
C TYR A 744 7.95 -8.57 -10.14
N ASN A 745 7.82 -9.82 -9.70
CA ASN A 745 8.01 -10.25 -8.31
C ASN A 745 9.49 -10.42 -7.91
N GLY A 746 10.44 -10.11 -8.81
CA GLY A 746 11.87 -10.22 -8.58
C GLY A 746 12.46 -11.61 -8.85
N THR A 747 11.66 -12.62 -9.23
CA THR A 747 12.17 -13.95 -9.60
C THR A 747 13.02 -13.87 -10.85
N ARG A 748 14.20 -14.47 -10.80
CA ARG A 748 15.10 -14.62 -11.95
C ARG A 748 14.90 -15.96 -12.61
N VAL A 749 14.57 -15.95 -13.90
CA VAL A 749 14.39 -17.15 -14.72
C VAL A 749 15.54 -17.24 -15.74
N ASN A 750 16.24 -18.36 -15.76
CA ASN A 750 17.32 -18.58 -16.70
C ASN A 750 17.49 -20.08 -17.02
N THR A 751 18.20 -20.38 -18.12
CA THR A 751 18.57 -21.75 -18.52
C THR A 751 20.01 -22.04 -18.08
N PRO A 752 20.24 -23.01 -17.17
CA PRO A 752 21.59 -23.35 -16.72
C PRO A 752 22.40 -24.07 -17.81
N ASP A 753 21.75 -24.83 -18.70
CA ASP A 753 22.33 -25.54 -19.84
C ASP A 753 21.44 -25.35 -21.08
N ASN A 754 22.00 -24.83 -22.15
CA ASN A 754 21.27 -24.46 -23.37
C ASN A 754 21.32 -25.54 -24.45
N ASP A 755 22.09 -26.63 -24.23
CA ASP A 755 22.39 -27.63 -25.23
C ASP A 755 21.43 -28.84 -25.14
N ALA A 756 20.98 -29.34 -26.28
CA ALA A 756 20.20 -30.57 -26.37
C ALA A 756 20.59 -31.43 -27.56
N VAL A 757 20.53 -32.72 -27.36
CA VAL A 757 20.77 -33.70 -28.41
C VAL A 757 19.58 -34.64 -28.52
N LEU A 758 19.02 -34.75 -29.74
CA LEU A 758 17.91 -35.65 -30.05
C LEU A 758 18.36 -36.64 -31.13
N GLY A 759 18.35 -37.93 -30.82
CA GLY A 759 18.51 -39.02 -31.75
C GLY A 759 17.19 -39.61 -32.22
N ARG A 760 17.09 -40.04 -33.45
CA ARG A 760 15.96 -40.79 -33.98
C ARG A 760 16.47 -42.02 -34.78
N ILE A 761 15.93 -43.18 -34.47
CA ILE A 761 16.10 -44.42 -35.25
C ILE A 761 14.72 -44.84 -35.73
N GLY A 762 14.55 -44.99 -37.04
CA GLY A 762 13.26 -45.31 -37.65
C GLY A 762 13.31 -46.36 -38.76
N LEU A 763 12.17 -46.96 -38.98
CA LEU A 763 11.91 -47.83 -40.14
C LEU A 763 10.65 -47.37 -40.85
N LYS A 764 10.79 -46.91 -42.09
CA LYS A 764 9.67 -46.53 -42.94
C LYS A 764 9.37 -47.66 -43.95
N ALA A 765 8.12 -48.02 -44.06
CA ALA A 765 7.62 -48.98 -45.04
C ALA A 765 6.60 -48.31 -45.97
N SER A 766 6.85 -48.27 -47.23
CA SER A 766 5.97 -47.65 -48.25
C SER A 766 5.46 -48.69 -49.22
N TYR A 767 4.21 -48.58 -49.65
CA TYR A 767 3.64 -49.43 -50.71
C TYR A 767 3.68 -48.66 -52.05
N VAL A 768 4.57 -49.07 -52.92
CA VAL A 768 4.91 -48.37 -54.11
C VAL A 768 4.53 -49.14 -55.41
N ASP A 769 4.12 -48.42 -56.47
CA ASP A 769 3.86 -49.04 -57.80
C ASP A 769 5.10 -48.99 -58.69
N GLN A 770 5.61 -50.10 -59.07
CA GLN A 770 6.84 -50.21 -59.87
C GLN A 770 6.64 -49.80 -61.35
N LYS A 771 5.38 -49.79 -61.84
CA LYS A 771 5.04 -49.41 -63.22
C LYS A 771 4.60 -47.98 -63.35
N VAL A 772 3.97 -47.46 -62.30
CA VAL A 772 3.45 -46.07 -62.20
C VAL A 772 4.03 -45.48 -60.92
N VAL A 773 5.32 -45.16 -60.98
CA VAL A 773 6.06 -44.63 -59.81
C VAL A 773 5.46 -43.35 -59.27
N GLU A 774 4.69 -42.62 -60.04
CA GLU A 774 3.96 -41.38 -59.71
C GLU A 774 2.64 -41.61 -58.98
N ALA A 775 2.19 -42.86 -58.83
CA ALA A 775 0.97 -43.18 -58.07
C ALA A 775 1.10 -42.85 -56.62
N TRP A 776 -0.05 -42.60 -56.00
CA TRP A 776 -0.12 -42.36 -54.53
C TRP A 776 0.49 -43.54 -53.75
N GLN A 777 1.45 -43.24 -52.89
CA GLN A 777 2.21 -44.23 -52.11
C GLN A 777 1.84 -44.05 -50.62
N PRO A 778 0.96 -44.88 -50.06
CA PRO A 778 0.76 -44.94 -48.63
C PRO A 778 2.01 -45.51 -47.97
N TYR A 779 2.30 -45.01 -46.77
CA TYR A 779 3.40 -45.49 -45.96
C TYR A 779 3.09 -45.45 -44.45
N GLY A 780 3.82 -46.26 -43.70
CA GLY A 780 3.86 -46.22 -42.24
C GLY A 780 5.31 -46.20 -41.78
N ALA A 781 5.58 -45.61 -40.65
CA ALA A 781 6.87 -45.62 -40.00
C ALA A 781 6.75 -45.78 -38.51
N VAL A 782 7.72 -46.47 -37.93
CA VAL A 782 7.94 -46.52 -36.47
C VAL A 782 9.29 -45.85 -36.17
N ASN A 783 9.33 -44.98 -35.20
CA ASN A 783 10.50 -44.28 -34.77
C ASN A 783 10.71 -44.47 -33.26
N TRP A 784 11.94 -44.59 -32.88
CA TRP A 784 12.41 -44.50 -31.50
C TRP A 784 13.25 -43.22 -31.41
N LEU A 785 12.80 -42.28 -30.50
CA LEU A 785 13.44 -41.02 -30.22
C LEU A 785 14.22 -41.18 -28.92
N ILE A 786 15.46 -40.72 -28.92
CA ILE A 786 16.42 -40.90 -27.82
C ILE A 786 17.01 -39.55 -27.46
N GLY A 787 17.06 -39.25 -26.17
CA GLY A 787 17.69 -38.03 -25.66
C GLY A 787 16.67 -36.99 -25.15
N ASN A 788 17.15 -36.13 -24.28
CA ASN A 788 16.35 -35.04 -23.73
C ASN A 788 16.20 -33.95 -24.79
N GLY A 789 15.03 -33.73 -25.28
CA GLY A 789 14.75 -32.58 -26.14
C GLY A 789 14.66 -31.25 -25.41
N MET A 790 15.02 -31.18 -24.13
CA MET A 790 14.85 -29.98 -23.32
C MET A 790 15.81 -29.98 -22.13
N SER A 791 16.34 -28.80 -21.81
CA SER A 791 17.06 -28.51 -20.58
C SER A 791 16.14 -28.07 -19.45
N ASP A 792 16.58 -28.25 -18.24
CA ASP A 792 15.88 -27.75 -17.06
C ASP A 792 15.93 -26.21 -16.98
N LEU A 793 14.99 -25.59 -16.29
CA LEU A 793 15.01 -24.15 -16.01
C LEU A 793 15.35 -23.88 -14.56
N ASN A 794 15.99 -22.74 -14.34
CA ASN A 794 16.40 -22.29 -13.02
C ASN A 794 15.58 -21.06 -12.61
N PHE A 795 15.03 -21.10 -11.39
CA PHE A 795 14.28 -20.04 -10.75
C PHE A 795 14.99 -19.60 -9.48
N ASN A 796 15.59 -18.42 -9.45
CA ASN A 796 16.35 -17.88 -8.32
C ASN A 796 17.52 -18.77 -7.84
N GLY A 797 18.07 -19.62 -8.70
CA GLY A 797 19.16 -20.54 -8.34
C GLY A 797 18.69 -21.98 -8.05
N GLU A 798 17.38 -22.22 -7.93
CA GLU A 798 16.81 -23.56 -7.83
C GLU A 798 16.39 -24.08 -9.21
N THR A 799 16.67 -25.34 -9.47
CA THR A 799 16.41 -25.98 -10.76
C THR A 799 15.08 -26.72 -10.73
N LEU A 800 14.24 -26.44 -11.72
CA LEU A 800 12.99 -27.16 -11.96
C LEU A 800 13.23 -28.19 -13.08
N ASP A 801 13.09 -29.48 -12.73
CA ASP A 801 13.33 -30.59 -13.65
C ASP A 801 12.29 -30.66 -14.77
N SER A 802 12.75 -30.77 -15.98
CA SER A 802 11.88 -30.88 -17.16
C SER A 802 11.12 -32.20 -17.22
N ASN A 803 11.72 -33.27 -16.77
CA ASN A 803 11.18 -34.63 -16.80
C ASN A 803 10.62 -35.07 -18.17
N VAL A 804 11.08 -34.43 -19.26
CA VAL A 804 10.74 -34.85 -20.64
C VAL A 804 11.37 -36.23 -20.89
N PRO A 805 10.60 -37.25 -21.32
CA PRO A 805 11.13 -38.60 -21.44
C PRO A 805 12.30 -38.66 -22.40
N SER A 806 13.42 -39.26 -21.97
CA SER A 806 14.61 -39.49 -22.79
C SER A 806 14.37 -40.58 -23.83
N ASN A 807 13.35 -41.41 -23.70
CA ASN A 807 12.95 -42.44 -24.66
C ASN A 807 11.48 -42.25 -25.03
N ARG A 808 11.23 -42.03 -26.31
CA ARG A 808 9.89 -41.82 -26.86
C ARG A 808 9.69 -42.67 -28.08
N PHE A 809 8.50 -43.21 -28.29
CA PHE A 809 8.11 -43.96 -29.43
C PHE A 809 7.13 -43.22 -30.30
N GLN A 810 7.33 -43.26 -31.62
CA GLN A 810 6.46 -42.56 -32.56
C GLN A 810 5.96 -43.50 -33.63
N LEU A 811 4.66 -43.50 -33.89
CA LEU A 811 4.02 -44.16 -35.03
C LEU A 811 3.58 -43.09 -36.01
N GLU A 812 3.97 -43.25 -37.27
CA GLU A 812 3.55 -42.38 -38.35
C GLU A 812 2.76 -43.15 -39.41
N THR A 813 1.80 -42.48 -40.02
CA THR A 813 1.19 -42.97 -41.26
C THR A 813 0.95 -41.81 -42.22
N GLY A 814 1.06 -42.02 -43.47
CA GLY A 814 0.97 -40.99 -44.48
C GLY A 814 0.78 -41.48 -45.89
N VAL A 815 0.61 -40.55 -46.77
CA VAL A 815 0.52 -40.81 -48.21
C VAL A 815 1.18 -39.66 -48.97
N SER A 816 1.97 -40.01 -49.99
CA SER A 816 2.56 -39.02 -50.90
C SER A 816 2.24 -39.38 -52.34
N GLY A 817 2.07 -38.40 -53.20
CA GLY A 817 1.76 -38.67 -54.62
C GLY A 817 1.83 -37.41 -55.47
N LYS A 818 2.01 -37.63 -56.75
CA LYS A 818 2.06 -36.58 -57.78
C LYS A 818 0.65 -36.09 -58.09
N VAL A 819 0.44 -34.78 -58.04
CA VAL A 819 -0.81 -34.13 -58.46
C VAL A 819 -0.77 -33.69 -59.90
N ASN A 820 0.38 -33.22 -60.35
CA ASN A 820 0.68 -32.91 -61.76
C ASN A 820 2.19 -33.08 -62.01
N ASP A 821 2.66 -32.80 -63.23
CA ASP A 821 4.08 -33.06 -63.65
C ASP A 821 5.07 -32.27 -62.76
N ALA A 822 4.71 -31.17 -62.20
CA ALA A 822 5.59 -30.34 -61.38
C ALA A 822 5.32 -30.45 -59.86
N THR A 823 4.16 -30.98 -59.44
CA THR A 823 3.71 -30.87 -58.02
C THR A 823 3.50 -32.23 -57.38
N THR A 824 4.14 -32.44 -56.24
CA THR A 824 3.93 -33.58 -55.35
C THR A 824 3.33 -33.04 -54.01
N VAL A 825 2.33 -33.76 -53.49
CA VAL A 825 1.75 -33.46 -52.19
C VAL A 825 1.86 -34.67 -51.27
N SER A 826 2.18 -34.41 -50.03
CA SER A 826 2.22 -35.44 -48.98
C SER A 826 1.40 -35.01 -47.74
N PHE A 827 0.68 -35.97 -47.18
CA PHE A 827 -0.02 -35.84 -45.92
C PHE A 827 0.46 -36.91 -44.96
N ARG A 828 0.65 -36.53 -43.69
CA ARG A 828 1.11 -37.40 -42.62
C ARG A 828 0.40 -37.04 -41.31
N VAL A 829 0.12 -38.07 -40.54
CA VAL A 829 -0.25 -37.95 -39.11
C VAL A 829 0.71 -38.79 -38.27
N SER A 830 1.02 -38.32 -37.07
CA SER A 830 1.84 -39.08 -36.13
C SER A 830 1.26 -39.03 -34.73
N SER A 831 1.59 -40.06 -33.99
CA SER A 831 1.35 -40.16 -32.54
C SER A 831 2.67 -40.56 -31.88
N GLU A 832 3.03 -39.87 -30.83
CA GLU A 832 4.24 -40.07 -30.05
C GLU A 832 3.88 -40.20 -28.58
N TRP A 833 4.52 -41.11 -27.85
CA TRP A 833 4.32 -41.36 -26.46
C TRP A 833 5.62 -41.71 -25.74
N GLY A 834 5.66 -41.43 -24.44
CA GLY A 834 6.79 -41.67 -23.54
C GLY A 834 6.34 -41.79 -22.09
N ASP A 835 7.30 -41.91 -21.20
CA ASP A 835 7.05 -41.86 -19.74
C ASP A 835 6.49 -40.50 -19.31
N ASN A 836 6.16 -40.33 -18.04
CA ASN A 836 5.62 -39.08 -17.43
C ASN A 836 4.36 -38.55 -18.14
N SER A 837 3.52 -39.46 -18.65
CA SER A 837 2.29 -39.14 -19.37
C SER A 837 2.53 -38.29 -20.65
N TYR A 838 3.73 -38.33 -21.22
CA TYR A 838 4.06 -37.60 -22.44
C TYR A 838 3.29 -38.17 -23.63
N ASN A 839 2.54 -37.31 -24.31
CA ASN A 839 1.85 -37.63 -25.55
C ASN A 839 1.97 -36.45 -26.53
N ALA A 840 2.25 -36.78 -27.81
CA ALA A 840 2.21 -35.79 -28.88
C ALA A 840 1.50 -36.32 -30.10
N TYR A 841 0.64 -35.52 -30.68
CA TYR A 841 -0.09 -35.82 -31.91
C TYR A 841 0.17 -34.74 -32.94
N SER A 842 0.52 -35.11 -34.17
CA SER A 842 0.76 -34.11 -35.20
C SER A 842 0.14 -34.45 -36.54
N GLY A 843 -0.20 -33.42 -37.28
CA GLY A 843 -0.62 -33.47 -38.66
C GLY A 843 0.27 -32.61 -39.52
N HIS A 844 0.68 -33.19 -40.68
CA HIS A 844 1.64 -32.55 -41.59
C HIS A 844 1.10 -32.51 -42.99
N MET A 845 1.40 -31.41 -43.72
CA MET A 845 1.18 -31.29 -45.15
C MET A 845 2.47 -30.74 -45.77
N LEU A 846 2.94 -31.40 -46.81
CA LEU A 846 4.05 -30.96 -47.62
C LEU A 846 3.64 -30.82 -49.09
N VAL A 847 4.01 -29.70 -49.67
CA VAL A 847 3.85 -29.42 -51.08
C VAL A 847 5.24 -29.20 -51.67
N ASN A 848 5.61 -29.98 -52.65
CA ASN A 848 6.84 -29.82 -53.42
C ASN A 848 6.49 -29.35 -54.83
N TYR A 849 7.20 -28.39 -55.34
CA TYR A 849 7.08 -27.87 -56.70
C TYR A 849 8.41 -27.95 -57.40
N ARG A 850 8.43 -28.65 -58.51
CA ARG A 850 9.60 -28.86 -59.36
C ARG A 850 9.61 -27.81 -60.48
N TRP A 851 10.79 -27.23 -60.73
CA TRP A 851 10.98 -26.24 -61.78
C TRP A 851 12.36 -26.29 -62.36
#